data_7e8899cef55ecd27374a6e3f5c893889
#
_entry.id   7e8899cef55ecd27374a6e3f5c893889
#
_cell.length_a   1.000
_cell.length_b   1.000
_cell.length_c   1.000
_cell.angle_alpha   90.00
_cell.angle_beta   90.00
_cell.angle_gamma   90.00
#
_symmetry.space_group_name_H-M   'P 1'
#
loop_
_entity.id
_entity.type
_entity.pdbx_description
1 polymer ?
#
loop_
_entity_poly.entity_id
_entity_poly.type
_entity_poly.pdbx_seq_one_letter_code
_entity_poly.pdbx_strand_id
1 'polypeptide(L)'
;MTEKGKWICFRGDFELYLAEKVNVRRYQRDQLISPAWRVDSPWHNIRFYREFELKEPSVLRFYWEGQISIYFYDLDRYIYEFKGELELPAGFYKMQVWVYNPYGLPCLRVDGDGFHSDGNFVAGFNHIDTYPCSEIECGDMTPNTYRLPVREVFAVNREETTSGKVYDLGVLRMCFVRFRAEKGTKIRCYFGEILSEALSDEGCEQVDFFTVGDAEYETPVSKAFRYLRVCSDGEFSLSFFEEYDPRPQILALDSPDERLRKIVSVAKYTFSVCSREFHLDGAKRDRWLWGGDLYQAFRMEYYIGADFSKIRSGIIAILGKEPVCRYLNHIMDYTLYILIGIWEYYLHSADEKFLHQIYPIMRAHMEFVLGRTNRYGFLDKRPFDWVFVDWGKVDSDGELSFEQILLWNALGACSRVAGLTGNARDAKKYAVRAEKLKEKIDKVFWDEERGVYRHSRKRGKVGESVTAYANVFAVLYGFAGKDKRAKIGQALLYDRSIPRLTTPYMQCYRLSCLAELGKLEEVDEEIHSYWGGMLDQGATTFWETYYPGETEEESAPMYGRPFGRSHCHLWGSGVLYLIPRYYYGIRYDFAAEDKFVVQPVLSLIDGNDFTCALRRGKVQITCRNGILGVLADRMDGELLLNGKNYPIRCGQKLEIPVSVGQTREQVQNLRSDFASLA
;
A
#
# COMPACT_ATOMS: atom_id res chain seq x y z
N MET A 1 5.76 -3.16 -40.13
CA MET A 1 5.42 -2.16 -39.11
C MET A 1 6.53 -2.22 -38.10
N THR A 2 7.21 -1.11 -37.81
CA THR A 2 8.28 -1.01 -36.82
C THR A 2 7.72 -1.42 -35.44
N GLU A 3 8.30 -2.45 -34.83
CA GLU A 3 7.88 -2.88 -33.49
C GLU A 3 8.33 -1.83 -32.47
N LYS A 4 7.39 -1.38 -31.63
CA LYS A 4 7.64 -0.41 -30.58
C LYS A 4 8.22 -1.12 -29.36
N GLY A 5 9.44 -0.76 -28.99
CA GLY A 5 10.11 -1.27 -27.80
C GLY A 5 9.50 -0.74 -26.50
N LYS A 6 9.88 -1.37 -25.40
CA LYS A 6 9.56 -0.91 -24.04
C LYS A 6 10.62 0.06 -23.55
N TRP A 7 10.23 1.03 -22.74
CA TRP A 7 11.19 1.75 -21.91
C TRP A 7 11.81 0.80 -20.89
N ILE A 8 13.13 0.81 -20.80
CA ILE A 8 13.89 -0.01 -19.86
C ILE A 8 14.79 0.85 -19.00
N CYS A 9 15.00 0.44 -17.75
CA CYS A 9 15.95 1.05 -16.82
C CYS A 9 16.70 -0.02 -16.01
N PHE A 10 17.67 0.40 -15.22
CA PHE A 10 18.24 -0.48 -14.21
C PHE A 10 17.16 -0.87 -13.19
N ARG A 11 17.14 -2.14 -12.80
CA ARG A 11 16.10 -2.70 -11.93
C ARG A 11 15.91 -1.89 -10.64
N GLY A 12 14.66 -1.53 -10.37
CA GLY A 12 14.25 -0.80 -9.17
C GLY A 12 14.52 0.71 -9.21
N ASP A 13 15.24 1.24 -10.21
CA ASP A 13 15.56 2.65 -10.27
C ASP A 13 14.35 3.53 -10.59
N PHE A 14 13.40 3.02 -11.38
CA PHE A 14 12.19 3.77 -11.68
C PHE A 14 11.33 4.00 -10.43
N GLU A 15 11.17 2.97 -9.61
CA GLU A 15 10.42 3.06 -8.36
C GLU A 15 11.08 4.02 -7.37
N LEU A 16 12.40 4.00 -7.27
CA LEU A 16 13.14 4.94 -6.41
C LEU A 16 13.05 6.37 -6.94
N TYR A 17 13.13 6.55 -8.25
CA TYR A 17 12.94 7.86 -8.89
C TYR A 17 11.53 8.42 -8.65
N LEU A 18 10.49 7.58 -8.76
CA LEU A 18 9.12 7.99 -8.43
C LEU A 18 8.96 8.33 -6.94
N ALA A 19 9.57 7.54 -6.04
CA ALA A 19 9.53 7.83 -4.61
C ALA A 19 10.22 9.17 -4.29
N GLU A 20 11.32 9.48 -4.95
CA GLU A 20 11.96 10.80 -4.83
C GLU A 20 11.02 11.92 -5.30
N LYS A 21 10.36 11.76 -6.46
CA LYS A 21 9.37 12.72 -6.96
C LYS A 21 8.21 12.92 -5.97
N VAL A 22 7.68 11.84 -5.39
CA VAL A 22 6.63 11.93 -4.37
C VAL A 22 7.13 12.70 -3.16
N ASN A 23 8.37 12.43 -2.71
CA ASN A 23 8.96 13.09 -1.55
C ASN A 23 9.13 14.60 -1.75
N VAL A 24 9.62 15.03 -2.91
CA VAL A 24 9.81 16.48 -3.20
C VAL A 24 8.48 17.22 -3.46
N ARG A 25 7.39 16.53 -3.71
CA ARG A 25 6.05 17.11 -3.83
C ARG A 25 5.32 17.27 -2.49
N ARG A 26 5.90 16.82 -1.38
CA ARG A 26 5.33 17.01 -0.06
C ARG A 26 5.39 18.48 0.30
N TYR A 27 4.22 19.04 0.59
CA TYR A 27 4.06 20.48 0.72
C TYR A 27 3.15 20.81 1.89
N GLN A 28 3.58 21.74 2.73
CA GLN A 28 2.82 22.17 3.89
C GLN A 28 3.05 23.67 4.09
N ARG A 29 1.96 24.46 4.22
CA ARG A 29 2.01 25.88 4.53
C ARG A 29 2.99 26.66 3.67
N ASP A 30 2.84 26.80 2.40
CA ASP A 30 3.73 27.54 1.49
C ASP A 30 5.21 27.08 1.45
N GLN A 31 5.54 25.97 2.09
CA GLN A 31 6.90 25.44 2.14
C GLN A 31 6.93 23.97 1.72
N LEU A 32 7.95 23.60 0.95
CA LEU A 32 8.28 22.20 0.74
C LEU A 32 8.73 21.59 2.07
N ILE A 33 8.15 20.46 2.40
CA ILE A 33 8.64 19.66 3.54
C ILE A 33 9.97 19.05 3.12
N SER A 34 11.02 19.34 3.90
CA SER A 34 12.30 18.67 3.69
C SER A 34 12.13 17.16 3.69
N PRO A 35 12.79 16.43 2.76
CA PRO A 35 12.78 14.98 2.78
C PRO A 35 13.22 14.46 4.14
N ALA A 36 12.28 13.96 4.93
CA ALA A 36 12.59 13.38 6.24
C ALA A 36 13.26 12.01 6.11
N TRP A 37 13.08 11.36 4.97
CA TRP A 37 13.51 10.01 4.71
C TRP A 37 14.48 9.98 3.55
N ARG A 38 15.57 9.25 3.70
CA ARG A 38 16.50 9.03 2.61
C ARG A 38 15.80 8.16 1.55
N VAL A 39 15.78 8.67 0.33
CA VAL A 39 15.51 7.89 -0.86
C VAL A 39 16.86 7.62 -1.50
N ASP A 40 17.18 6.34 -1.72
CA ASP A 40 18.45 6.00 -2.39
C ASP A 40 18.35 6.42 -3.85
N SER A 41 19.20 7.35 -4.25
CA SER A 41 19.19 7.91 -5.59
C SER A 41 19.45 6.83 -6.64
N PRO A 42 18.75 6.88 -7.79
CA PRO A 42 19.09 6.05 -8.93
C PRO A 42 20.51 6.35 -9.44
N TRP A 43 21.10 5.37 -10.08
CA TRP A 43 22.38 5.54 -10.73
C TRP A 43 22.24 6.46 -11.94
N HIS A 44 22.96 7.58 -12.00
CA HIS A 44 22.91 8.50 -13.13
C HIS A 44 23.69 8.02 -14.37
N ASN A 45 24.38 6.90 -14.26
CA ASN A 45 25.27 6.38 -15.29
C ASN A 45 25.07 4.87 -15.42
N ILE A 46 24.34 4.45 -16.43
CA ILE A 46 23.96 3.05 -16.66
C ILE A 46 24.40 2.59 -18.03
N ARG A 47 24.91 1.37 -18.09
CA ARG A 47 25.22 0.64 -19.32
C ARG A 47 24.20 -0.46 -19.53
N PHE A 48 23.54 -0.43 -20.68
CA PHE A 48 22.58 -1.44 -21.14
C PHE A 48 23.29 -2.35 -22.13
N TYR A 49 23.15 -3.67 -21.99
CA TYR A 49 23.80 -4.69 -22.82
C TYR A 49 22.77 -5.60 -23.44
N ARG A 50 22.99 -5.93 -24.71
CA ARG A 50 22.19 -6.90 -25.43
C ARG A 50 22.98 -7.55 -26.55
N GLU A 51 22.88 -8.89 -26.67
CA GLU A 51 23.25 -9.65 -27.86
C GLU A 51 22.00 -9.94 -28.67
N PHE A 52 22.06 -9.75 -29.98
CA PHE A 52 20.91 -9.96 -30.87
C PHE A 52 21.36 -10.25 -32.28
N GLU A 53 20.46 -10.86 -33.10
CA GLU A 53 20.65 -11.16 -34.48
C GLU A 53 19.59 -10.46 -35.35
N LEU A 54 20.01 -9.75 -36.38
CA LEU A 54 19.15 -9.21 -37.43
C LEU A 54 19.19 -10.15 -38.64
N LYS A 55 18.04 -10.67 -39.03
CA LYS A 55 17.91 -11.53 -40.21
C LYS A 55 17.92 -10.73 -41.52
N GLU A 56 17.51 -9.47 -41.45
CA GLU A 56 17.45 -8.52 -42.56
C GLU A 56 18.02 -7.17 -42.10
N PRO A 57 18.50 -6.29 -43.01
CA PRO A 57 18.90 -4.95 -42.66
C PRO A 57 17.77 -4.20 -41.97
N SER A 58 18.08 -3.53 -40.88
CA SER A 58 17.06 -2.81 -40.07
C SER A 58 17.54 -1.43 -39.65
N VAL A 59 16.58 -0.52 -39.48
CA VAL A 59 16.80 0.81 -38.88
C VAL A 59 16.32 0.73 -37.44
N LEU A 60 17.25 0.90 -36.49
CA LEU A 60 16.96 0.96 -35.08
C LEU A 60 16.84 2.41 -34.65
N ARG A 61 15.73 2.77 -33.97
CA ARG A 61 15.46 4.09 -33.40
C ARG A 61 15.61 4.06 -31.91
N PHE A 62 16.49 4.93 -31.39
CA PHE A 62 16.79 5.00 -29.98
C PHE A 62 16.16 6.24 -29.37
N TYR A 63 15.59 6.07 -28.17
CA TYR A 63 15.02 7.14 -27.35
C TYR A 63 15.66 7.09 -25.98
N TRP A 64 16.13 8.25 -25.52
CA TRP A 64 16.81 8.43 -24.22
C TRP A 64 16.73 9.89 -23.79
N GLU A 65 17.16 10.18 -22.57
CA GLU A 65 17.35 11.52 -22.06
C GLU A 65 18.77 11.64 -21.46
N GLY A 66 19.40 12.82 -21.62
CA GLY A 66 20.79 13.05 -21.24
C GLY A 66 21.77 12.74 -22.36
N GLN A 67 22.91 12.19 -22.02
CA GLN A 67 23.97 11.81 -22.96
C GLN A 67 23.89 10.31 -23.27
N ILE A 68 24.23 9.95 -24.50
CA ILE A 68 24.27 8.55 -24.96
C ILE A 68 25.56 8.27 -25.73
N SER A 69 26.08 7.06 -25.61
CA SER A 69 27.02 6.47 -26.56
C SER A 69 26.71 5.00 -26.78
N ILE A 70 27.04 4.49 -27.95
CA ILE A 70 26.81 3.09 -28.32
C ILE A 70 28.15 2.46 -28.68
N TYR A 71 28.38 1.25 -28.19
CA TYR A 71 29.53 0.44 -28.53
C TYR A 71 29.13 -0.96 -29.00
N PHE A 72 29.69 -1.38 -30.13
CA PHE A 72 29.54 -2.73 -30.66
C PHE A 72 30.83 -3.50 -30.46
N TYR A 73 30.81 -4.52 -29.61
CA TYR A 73 31.98 -5.33 -29.26
C TYR A 73 32.53 -6.14 -30.43
N ASP A 74 31.61 -6.66 -31.28
CA ASP A 74 31.92 -7.46 -32.45
C ASP A 74 32.54 -6.64 -33.61
N LEU A 75 32.23 -5.33 -33.62
CA LEU A 75 32.74 -4.41 -34.68
C LEU A 75 33.87 -3.51 -34.15
N ASP A 76 34.20 -3.58 -32.87
CA ASP A 76 35.11 -2.62 -32.16
C ASP A 76 34.81 -1.16 -32.53
N ARG A 77 33.51 -0.81 -32.51
CA ARG A 77 33.04 0.48 -33.00
C ARG A 77 32.30 1.27 -31.93
N TYR A 78 32.81 2.50 -31.63
CA TYR A 78 32.12 3.50 -30.83
C TYR A 78 31.33 4.50 -31.68
N ILE A 79 30.15 4.89 -31.19
CA ILE A 79 29.30 5.95 -31.75
C ILE A 79 29.02 6.96 -30.64
N TYR A 80 29.65 8.14 -30.70
CA TYR A 80 29.52 9.19 -29.69
C TYR A 80 28.55 10.30 -30.10
N GLU A 81 28.58 10.73 -31.37
CA GLU A 81 27.65 11.73 -31.91
C GLU A 81 26.48 11.03 -32.58
N PHE A 82 25.48 10.68 -31.76
CA PHE A 82 24.39 9.85 -32.19
C PHE A 82 23.10 10.69 -32.37
N LYS A 83 22.43 10.54 -33.51
CA LYS A 83 21.20 11.31 -33.88
C LYS A 83 19.91 10.54 -33.69
N GLY A 84 19.94 9.40 -33.02
CA GLY A 84 18.76 8.63 -32.67
C GLY A 84 18.40 7.49 -33.62
N GLU A 85 19.02 7.41 -34.81
CA GLU A 85 18.78 6.30 -35.76
C GLU A 85 20.09 5.64 -36.17
N LEU A 86 20.04 4.32 -36.33
CA LEU A 86 21.19 3.51 -36.74
C LEU A 86 20.73 2.43 -37.71
N GLU A 87 21.28 2.46 -38.91
CA GLU A 87 21.09 1.38 -39.90
C GLU A 87 22.12 0.29 -39.64
N LEU A 88 21.65 -0.93 -39.50
CA LEU A 88 22.48 -2.13 -39.34
C LEU A 88 22.14 -3.14 -40.42
N PRO A 89 23.14 -3.76 -41.11
CA PRO A 89 22.92 -4.88 -41.99
C PRO A 89 22.46 -6.12 -41.22
N ALA A 90 22.03 -7.16 -41.93
CA ALA A 90 21.79 -8.47 -41.33
C ALA A 90 23.09 -8.99 -40.70
N GLY A 91 23.00 -9.52 -39.47
CA GLY A 91 24.15 -10.01 -38.72
C GLY A 91 23.90 -10.18 -37.27
N PHE A 92 24.89 -10.69 -36.55
CA PHE A 92 24.90 -10.85 -35.11
C PHE A 92 25.63 -9.65 -34.46
N TYR A 93 25.07 -9.12 -33.39
CA TYR A 93 25.58 -7.92 -32.71
C TYR A 93 25.67 -8.09 -31.19
N LYS A 94 26.75 -7.57 -30.60
CA LYS A 94 26.96 -7.42 -29.17
C LYS A 94 27.00 -5.95 -28.84
N MET A 95 25.88 -5.39 -28.41
CA MET A 95 25.71 -3.95 -28.23
C MET A 95 25.74 -3.57 -26.76
N GLN A 96 26.47 -2.50 -26.46
CA GLN A 96 26.38 -1.73 -25.22
C GLN A 96 25.84 -0.34 -25.54
N VAL A 97 24.84 0.09 -24.78
CA VAL A 97 24.36 1.47 -24.81
C VAL A 97 24.62 2.10 -23.44
N TRP A 98 25.49 3.10 -23.41
CA TRP A 98 25.73 3.88 -22.20
C TRP A 98 24.82 5.10 -22.19
N VAL A 99 24.08 5.30 -21.08
CA VAL A 99 23.22 6.46 -20.85
C VAL A 99 23.66 7.16 -19.57
N TYR A 100 23.91 8.46 -19.67
CA TYR A 100 24.23 9.32 -18.52
C TYR A 100 23.19 10.44 -18.42
N ASN A 101 22.44 10.46 -17.33
CA ASN A 101 21.44 11.50 -17.05
C ASN A 101 21.59 12.01 -15.61
N PRO A 102 22.29 13.14 -15.39
CA PRO A 102 22.54 13.69 -14.06
C PRO A 102 21.28 14.34 -13.43
N TYR A 103 20.24 14.59 -14.20
CA TYR A 103 19.03 15.29 -13.76
C TYR A 103 17.78 14.40 -13.73
N GLY A 104 17.92 13.14 -14.03
CA GLY A 104 16.80 12.21 -14.09
C GLY A 104 17.23 10.75 -14.15
N LEU A 105 16.27 9.89 -14.45
CA LEU A 105 16.48 8.46 -14.59
C LEU A 105 17.19 8.15 -15.91
N PRO A 106 18.36 7.47 -15.93
CA PRO A 106 18.88 6.86 -17.13
C PRO A 106 17.95 5.75 -17.62
N CYS A 107 17.35 5.97 -18.77
CA CYS A 107 16.42 5.03 -19.39
C CYS A 107 16.66 4.96 -20.90
N LEU A 108 16.24 3.86 -21.50
CA LEU A 108 16.43 3.57 -22.91
C LEU A 108 15.18 2.93 -23.51
N ARG A 109 14.80 3.33 -24.72
CA ARG A 109 13.89 2.58 -25.59
C ARG A 109 14.50 2.47 -26.99
N VAL A 110 14.42 1.29 -27.56
CA VAL A 110 14.85 1.02 -28.94
C VAL A 110 13.66 0.44 -29.71
N ASP A 111 13.30 1.07 -30.80
CA ASP A 111 12.28 0.61 -31.73
C ASP A 111 12.95 0.16 -33.04
N GLY A 112 12.55 -0.95 -33.62
CA GLY A 112 13.08 -1.42 -34.90
C GLY A 112 12.44 -2.72 -35.37
N ASP A 113 12.59 -3.02 -36.62
CA ASP A 113 12.08 -4.26 -37.21
C ASP A 113 13.05 -5.43 -36.91
N GLY A 114 12.53 -6.47 -36.29
CA GLY A 114 13.32 -7.64 -35.88
C GLY A 114 14.16 -7.46 -34.62
N PHE A 115 14.21 -6.26 -34.05
CA PHE A 115 14.84 -5.97 -32.75
C PHE A 115 14.24 -4.75 -32.07
N HIS A 116 13.90 -4.89 -30.80
CA HIS A 116 13.42 -3.80 -29.95
C HIS A 116 13.83 -4.01 -28.49
N SER A 117 13.77 -2.96 -27.69
CA SER A 117 14.07 -3.05 -26.26
C SER A 117 12.96 -3.74 -25.47
N ASP A 118 13.38 -4.66 -24.60
CA ASP A 118 12.55 -5.47 -23.71
C ASP A 118 13.31 -5.84 -22.42
N GLY A 119 12.68 -6.58 -21.52
CA GLY A 119 13.25 -7.07 -20.28
C GLY A 119 14.40 -8.06 -20.43
N ASN A 120 14.76 -8.48 -21.65
CA ASN A 120 15.92 -9.33 -21.89
C ASN A 120 17.22 -8.54 -22.01
N PHE A 121 17.18 -7.20 -22.01
CA PHE A 121 18.39 -6.42 -21.79
C PHE A 121 18.89 -6.64 -20.37
N VAL A 122 20.21 -6.63 -20.21
CA VAL A 122 20.82 -6.51 -18.88
C VAL A 122 21.46 -5.12 -18.75
N ALA A 123 21.43 -4.60 -17.54
CA ALA A 123 22.02 -3.30 -17.25
C ALA A 123 22.92 -3.38 -16.02
N GLY A 124 23.93 -2.53 -15.98
CA GLY A 124 24.85 -2.46 -14.89
C GLY A 124 25.59 -1.13 -14.82
N PHE A 125 26.18 -0.91 -13.67
CA PHE A 125 27.09 0.16 -13.43
C PHE A 125 28.48 -0.11 -14.06
N ASN A 126 28.83 -1.38 -14.12
CA ASN A 126 30.07 -1.88 -14.72
C ASN A 126 29.79 -3.14 -15.57
N HIS A 127 30.81 -3.75 -16.17
CA HIS A 127 30.67 -4.96 -16.98
C HIS A 127 30.48 -6.26 -16.17
N ILE A 128 30.70 -6.23 -14.86
CA ILE A 128 30.74 -7.42 -14.00
C ILE A 128 29.37 -7.60 -13.34
N ASP A 129 28.84 -6.54 -12.76
CA ASP A 129 27.61 -6.55 -11.99
C ASP A 129 26.44 -6.11 -12.89
N THR A 130 25.95 -7.01 -13.71
CA THR A 130 24.80 -6.77 -14.60
C THR A 130 23.59 -7.55 -14.14
N TYR A 131 22.39 -6.95 -14.33
CA TYR A 131 21.11 -7.50 -13.91
C TYR A 131 20.06 -7.29 -15.00
N PRO A 132 19.05 -8.15 -15.13
CA PRO A 132 17.94 -7.91 -16.04
C PRO A 132 17.33 -6.53 -15.83
N CYS A 133 17.02 -5.83 -16.92
CA CYS A 133 16.36 -4.54 -16.88
C CYS A 133 14.91 -4.66 -16.37
N SER A 134 14.42 -3.59 -15.75
CA SER A 134 12.99 -3.39 -15.56
C SER A 134 12.37 -2.72 -16.78
N GLU A 135 11.21 -3.21 -17.22
CA GLU A 135 10.37 -2.53 -18.20
C GLU A 135 9.50 -1.51 -17.50
N ILE A 136 9.32 -0.33 -18.11
CA ILE A 136 8.54 0.77 -17.58
C ILE A 136 7.32 1.01 -18.46
N GLU A 137 6.15 0.99 -17.84
CA GLU A 137 4.89 1.34 -18.48
C GLU A 137 4.54 2.81 -18.16
N CYS A 138 4.72 3.70 -19.13
CA CYS A 138 4.43 5.13 -19.00
C CYS A 138 3.57 5.72 -20.14
N GLY A 139 2.92 4.85 -20.91
CA GLY A 139 2.09 5.25 -22.04
C GLY A 139 2.90 6.00 -23.12
N ASP A 140 2.43 7.16 -23.50
CA ASP A 140 3.11 8.04 -24.48
C ASP A 140 4.13 9.00 -23.84
N MET A 141 4.27 8.97 -22.49
CA MET A 141 5.25 9.77 -21.76
C MET A 141 6.63 9.10 -21.76
N THR A 142 7.65 9.84 -21.38
CA THR A 142 8.93 9.25 -21.00
C THR A 142 8.92 8.93 -19.49
N PRO A 143 9.79 8.02 -19.00
CA PRO A 143 9.88 7.75 -17.57
C PRO A 143 10.13 9.00 -16.72
N ASN A 144 10.94 9.94 -17.22
CA ASN A 144 11.25 11.18 -16.51
C ASN A 144 10.09 12.17 -16.48
N THR A 145 9.21 12.14 -17.47
CA THR A 145 8.01 12.99 -17.54
C THR A 145 6.75 12.33 -17.03
N TYR A 146 6.87 11.07 -16.56
CA TYR A 146 5.72 10.31 -16.04
C TYR A 146 4.98 11.08 -14.95
N ARG A 147 3.67 11.15 -15.10
CA ARG A 147 2.72 11.74 -14.15
C ARG A 147 1.37 11.03 -14.27
N LEU A 148 0.60 11.09 -13.22
CA LEU A 148 -0.78 10.62 -13.25
C LEU A 148 -1.63 11.51 -14.17
N PRO A 149 -2.67 10.96 -14.80
CA PRO A 149 -3.61 11.75 -15.60
C PRO A 149 -4.42 12.71 -14.73
N VAL A 150 -4.89 13.78 -15.37
CA VAL A 150 -5.77 14.78 -14.75
C VAL A 150 -7.08 14.88 -15.50
N ARG A 151 -8.15 15.22 -14.78
CA ARG A 151 -9.46 15.54 -15.37
C ARG A 151 -10.02 16.81 -14.76
N GLU A 152 -10.74 17.60 -15.53
CA GLU A 152 -11.42 18.78 -15.01
C GLU A 152 -12.59 18.36 -14.10
N VAL A 153 -12.73 19.06 -12.97
CA VAL A 153 -13.82 18.89 -12.00
C VAL A 153 -14.37 20.26 -11.61
N PHE A 154 -15.59 20.27 -11.08
CA PHE A 154 -16.30 21.51 -10.77
C PHE A 154 -16.67 21.59 -9.30
N ALA A 155 -16.64 22.78 -8.73
CA ALA A 155 -17.20 23.03 -7.40
C ALA A 155 -18.73 22.83 -7.44
N VAL A 156 -19.25 22.17 -6.42
CA VAL A 156 -20.70 21.96 -6.25
C VAL A 156 -21.36 23.19 -5.61
N ASN A 157 -20.58 24.00 -4.91
CA ASN A 157 -21.02 25.25 -4.32
C ASN A 157 -19.92 26.31 -4.35
N ARG A 158 -20.31 27.57 -4.42
CA ARG A 158 -19.44 28.74 -4.31
C ARG A 158 -20.13 29.77 -3.43
N GLU A 159 -19.42 30.30 -2.45
CA GLU A 159 -19.91 31.32 -1.54
C GLU A 159 -18.92 32.48 -1.43
N GLU A 160 -19.42 33.71 -1.40
CA GLU A 160 -18.62 34.91 -1.09
C GLU A 160 -18.75 35.23 0.39
N THR A 161 -17.61 35.26 1.08
CA THR A 161 -17.51 35.58 2.49
C THR A 161 -16.76 36.90 2.70
N THR A 162 -16.79 37.44 3.89
CA THR A 162 -15.98 38.63 4.25
C THR A 162 -14.47 38.37 4.16
N SER A 163 -14.05 37.11 4.18
CA SER A 163 -12.65 36.69 4.16
C SER A 163 -12.20 36.10 2.82
N GLY A 164 -13.03 36.17 1.76
CA GLY A 164 -12.70 35.66 0.43
C GLY A 164 -13.79 34.79 -0.20
N LYS A 165 -13.52 34.24 -1.38
CA LYS A 165 -14.44 33.33 -2.09
C LYS A 165 -14.15 31.90 -1.69
N VAL A 166 -15.16 31.17 -1.22
CA VAL A 166 -15.05 29.75 -0.80
C VAL A 166 -15.69 28.85 -1.87
N TYR A 167 -14.98 27.80 -2.23
CA TYR A 167 -15.41 26.77 -3.18
C TYR A 167 -15.51 25.42 -2.45
N ASP A 168 -16.63 24.72 -2.57
CA ASP A 168 -16.82 23.35 -2.09
C ASP A 168 -16.81 22.38 -3.28
N LEU A 169 -15.93 21.39 -3.28
CA LEU A 169 -15.87 20.33 -4.30
C LEU A 169 -16.83 19.16 -4.00
N GLY A 170 -17.62 19.24 -2.93
CA GLY A 170 -18.56 18.21 -2.49
C GLY A 170 -17.93 17.02 -1.79
N VAL A 171 -16.73 16.64 -2.20
CA VAL A 171 -15.88 15.59 -1.60
C VAL A 171 -14.42 16.03 -1.62
N LEU A 172 -13.62 15.46 -0.76
CA LEU A 172 -12.16 15.68 -0.78
C LEU A 172 -11.56 15.14 -2.09
N ARG A 173 -10.70 15.94 -2.73
CA ARG A 173 -10.03 15.59 -3.99
C ARG A 173 -8.55 15.98 -3.95
N MET A 174 -7.78 15.34 -4.80
CA MET A 174 -6.39 15.72 -5.10
C MET A 174 -6.40 16.57 -6.39
N CYS A 175 -6.33 17.89 -6.26
CA CYS A 175 -6.44 18.79 -7.42
C CYS A 175 -5.26 19.73 -7.57
N PHE A 176 -4.88 19.96 -8.84
CA PHE A 176 -4.25 21.20 -9.25
C PHE A 176 -5.32 22.26 -9.40
N VAL A 177 -4.96 23.52 -9.10
CA VAL A 177 -5.85 24.67 -9.31
C VAL A 177 -5.17 25.62 -10.27
N ARG A 178 -5.88 25.97 -11.35
CA ARG A 178 -5.41 26.90 -12.37
C ARG A 178 -6.17 28.20 -12.24
N PHE A 179 -5.44 29.30 -12.12
CA PHE A 179 -5.98 30.65 -11.97
C PHE A 179 -5.72 31.47 -13.23
N ARG A 180 -6.70 32.30 -13.60
CA ARG A 180 -6.55 33.34 -14.59
C ARG A 180 -6.96 34.67 -13.98
N ALA A 181 -6.06 35.65 -14.05
CA ALA A 181 -6.25 37.01 -13.55
C ALA A 181 -5.33 37.97 -14.30
N GLU A 182 -5.51 39.28 -14.10
CA GLU A 182 -4.57 40.26 -14.61
C GLU A 182 -3.17 40.09 -14.01
N LYS A 183 -2.15 40.40 -14.82
CA LYS A 183 -0.76 40.39 -14.39
C LYS A 183 -0.56 41.29 -13.16
N GLY A 184 0.07 40.77 -12.15
CA GLY A 184 0.30 41.47 -10.89
C GLY A 184 -0.73 41.20 -9.80
N THR A 185 -1.84 40.54 -10.12
CA THR A 185 -2.86 40.14 -9.12
C THR A 185 -2.24 39.22 -8.10
N LYS A 186 -2.41 39.54 -6.83
CA LYS A 186 -1.94 38.73 -5.70
C LYS A 186 -3.07 37.83 -5.23
N ILE A 187 -2.76 36.53 -5.14
CA ILE A 187 -3.72 35.50 -4.72
C ILE A 187 -3.16 34.75 -3.51
N ARG A 188 -4.05 34.51 -2.54
CA ARG A 188 -3.80 33.65 -1.41
C ARG A 188 -4.86 32.56 -1.37
N CYS A 189 -4.43 31.31 -1.27
CA CYS A 189 -5.27 30.12 -1.26
C CYS A 189 -5.13 29.37 0.04
N TYR A 190 -6.24 28.95 0.64
CA TYR A 190 -6.31 28.12 1.82
C TYR A 190 -7.09 26.84 1.48
N PHE A 191 -6.40 25.69 1.51
CA PHE A 191 -6.95 24.42 1.09
C PHE A 191 -7.30 23.60 2.34
N GLY A 192 -8.58 23.40 2.62
CA GLY A 192 -9.06 22.66 3.77
C GLY A 192 -9.71 21.33 3.42
N GLU A 193 -9.46 20.30 4.20
CA GLU A 193 -10.23 19.07 4.18
C GLU A 193 -11.63 19.29 4.75
N ILE A 194 -11.73 20.16 5.75
CA ILE A 194 -12.97 20.65 6.36
C ILE A 194 -13.10 22.17 6.20
N LEU A 195 -14.32 22.69 6.34
CA LEU A 195 -14.59 24.10 6.10
C LEU A 195 -13.83 24.99 7.08
N SER A 196 -13.80 24.66 8.37
CA SER A 196 -13.10 25.40 9.41
C SER A 196 -11.60 25.53 9.15
N GLU A 197 -10.96 24.53 8.55
CA GLU A 197 -9.56 24.59 8.11
C GLU A 197 -9.36 25.64 7.01
N ALA A 198 -10.19 25.62 5.96
CA ALA A 198 -10.09 26.59 4.86
C ALA A 198 -10.36 28.05 5.33
N LEU A 199 -11.18 28.23 6.35
CA LEU A 199 -11.48 29.54 6.94
C LEU A 199 -10.43 30.06 7.92
N SER A 200 -9.49 29.22 8.35
CA SER A 200 -8.45 29.57 9.32
C SER A 200 -7.23 30.19 8.65
N ASP A 201 -6.91 31.44 8.97
CA ASP A 201 -5.72 32.12 8.42
C ASP A 201 -4.40 31.56 8.96
N GLU A 202 -4.36 31.17 10.22
CA GLU A 202 -3.14 30.71 10.90
C GLU A 202 -3.05 29.18 10.99
N GLY A 203 -4.20 28.50 11.06
CA GLY A 203 -4.25 27.05 11.28
C GLY A 203 -4.26 26.19 10.04
N CYS A 204 -4.61 26.75 8.86
CA CYS A 204 -4.70 25.99 7.62
C CYS A 204 -3.35 25.34 7.26
N GLU A 205 -3.36 24.04 7.01
CA GLU A 205 -2.16 23.26 6.76
C GLU A 205 -1.61 23.38 5.33
N GLN A 206 -2.44 23.71 4.36
CA GLN A 206 -2.05 23.87 2.97
C GLN A 206 -2.43 25.29 2.49
N VAL A 207 -1.42 26.13 2.29
CA VAL A 207 -1.58 27.53 1.89
C VAL A 207 -0.63 27.84 0.75
N ASP A 208 -1.11 28.50 -0.31
CA ASP A 208 -0.29 29.01 -1.38
C ASP A 208 -0.42 30.53 -1.50
N PHE A 209 0.69 31.24 -1.72
CA PHE A 209 0.78 32.66 -1.98
C PHE A 209 1.52 32.89 -3.28
N PHE A 210 0.92 33.58 -4.21
CA PHE A 210 1.59 33.89 -5.47
C PHE A 210 1.05 35.19 -6.09
N THR A 211 1.84 35.70 -7.02
CA THR A 211 1.43 36.82 -7.88
C THR A 211 1.31 36.29 -9.32
N VAL A 212 0.19 36.55 -9.95
CA VAL A 212 -0.05 36.10 -11.33
C VAL A 212 0.93 36.81 -12.27
N GLY A 213 1.72 36.05 -13.02
CA GLY A 213 2.72 36.54 -13.97
C GLY A 213 2.12 36.86 -15.33
N ASP A 214 1.99 35.84 -16.15
CA ASP A 214 1.52 36.00 -17.55
C ASP A 214 0.12 35.39 -17.72
N ALA A 215 -0.89 36.06 -17.15
CA ALA A 215 -2.31 35.74 -17.27
C ALA A 215 -2.80 34.40 -16.69
N GLU A 216 -1.94 33.44 -16.45
CA GLU A 216 -2.28 32.11 -15.91
C GLU A 216 -1.25 31.62 -14.88
N TYR A 217 -1.72 30.97 -13.84
CA TYR A 217 -0.91 30.29 -12.81
C TYR A 217 -1.56 28.96 -12.45
N GLU A 218 -0.78 27.89 -12.39
CA GLU A 218 -1.21 26.58 -11.88
C GLU A 218 -0.41 26.23 -10.63
N THR A 219 -1.07 25.67 -9.62
CA THR A 219 -0.38 25.19 -8.41
C THR A 219 0.70 24.18 -8.79
N PRO A 220 1.93 24.27 -8.22
CA PRO A 220 3.06 23.42 -8.64
C PRO A 220 2.86 21.95 -8.30
N VAL A 221 2.00 21.65 -7.32
CA VAL A 221 1.63 20.30 -6.90
C VAL A 221 0.14 20.22 -6.65
N SER A 222 -0.44 19.05 -6.85
CA SER A 222 -1.82 18.77 -6.46
C SER A 222 -2.00 18.89 -4.95
N LYS A 223 -3.08 19.48 -4.49
CA LYS A 223 -3.44 19.64 -3.09
C LYS A 223 -4.62 18.73 -2.73
N ALA A 224 -4.64 18.22 -1.51
CA ALA A 224 -5.77 17.45 -0.98
C ALA A 224 -6.73 18.40 -0.26
N PHE A 225 -7.91 18.61 -0.80
CA PHE A 225 -8.91 19.48 -0.16
C PHE A 225 -10.33 19.17 -0.66
N ARG A 226 -11.29 19.50 0.17
CA ARG A 226 -12.70 19.66 -0.23
C ARG A 226 -13.04 21.13 -0.39
N TYR A 227 -12.54 21.97 0.52
CA TYR A 227 -12.82 23.40 0.54
C TYR A 227 -11.60 24.21 0.13
N LEU A 228 -11.81 25.18 -0.75
CA LEU A 228 -10.79 26.16 -1.13
C LEU A 228 -11.31 27.56 -0.83
N ARG A 229 -10.63 28.31 0.04
CA ARG A 229 -10.84 29.74 0.19
C ARG A 229 -9.77 30.52 -0.57
N VAL A 230 -10.20 31.48 -1.40
CA VAL A 230 -9.34 32.33 -2.19
C VAL A 230 -9.55 33.79 -1.80
N CYS A 231 -8.44 34.44 -1.43
CA CYS A 231 -8.37 35.90 -1.22
C CYS A 231 -7.55 36.51 -2.36
N SER A 232 -8.03 37.58 -2.95
CA SER A 232 -7.36 38.25 -4.07
C SER A 232 -7.54 39.76 -3.99
N ASP A 233 -6.56 40.50 -4.46
CA ASP A 233 -6.64 41.98 -4.64
C ASP A 233 -7.19 42.40 -6.02
N GLY A 234 -7.53 41.43 -6.87
CA GLY A 234 -8.13 41.66 -8.20
C GLY A 234 -9.12 40.55 -8.58
N GLU A 235 -9.79 40.76 -9.72
CA GLU A 235 -10.71 39.74 -10.25
C GLU A 235 -9.95 38.53 -10.78
N PHE A 236 -10.50 37.34 -10.57
CA PHE A 236 -9.93 36.09 -11.04
C PHE A 236 -11.02 35.08 -11.44
N SER A 237 -10.61 34.12 -12.27
CA SER A 237 -11.32 32.88 -12.50
C SER A 237 -10.41 31.69 -12.16
N LEU A 238 -10.99 30.54 -11.85
CA LEU A 238 -10.23 29.33 -11.58
C LEU A 238 -10.89 28.09 -12.15
N SER A 239 -10.08 27.05 -12.39
CA SER A 239 -10.50 25.70 -12.77
C SER A 239 -9.76 24.70 -11.91
N PHE A 240 -10.41 23.54 -11.66
CA PHE A 240 -9.87 22.45 -10.85
C PHE A 240 -9.55 21.26 -11.75
N PHE A 241 -8.36 20.67 -11.58
CA PHE A 241 -7.91 19.49 -12.32
C PHE A 241 -7.56 18.39 -11.33
N GLU A 242 -8.47 17.43 -11.17
CA GLU A 242 -8.26 16.28 -10.31
C GLU A 242 -7.23 15.34 -10.93
N GLU A 243 -6.17 15.09 -10.20
CA GLU A 243 -5.18 14.07 -10.51
C GLU A 243 -5.65 12.72 -9.96
N TYR A 244 -5.68 11.66 -10.77
CA TYR A 244 -6.25 10.36 -10.37
C TYR A 244 -5.49 9.17 -10.93
N ASP A 245 -5.63 8.02 -10.26
CA ASP A 245 -5.18 6.73 -10.78
C ASP A 245 -6.22 6.17 -11.75
N PRO A 246 -5.89 5.94 -13.04
CA PRO A 246 -6.85 5.48 -14.04
C PRO A 246 -7.23 4.00 -13.91
N ARG A 247 -6.56 3.23 -13.04
CA ARG A 247 -6.80 1.79 -12.91
C ARG A 247 -8.16 1.51 -12.28
N PRO A 248 -8.90 0.52 -12.83
CA PRO A 248 -10.25 0.25 -12.37
C PRO A 248 -10.25 -0.42 -10.99
N GLN A 249 -11.19 -0.02 -10.15
CA GLN A 249 -11.52 -0.73 -8.92
C GLN A 249 -12.64 -1.75 -9.20
N ILE A 250 -12.32 -3.03 -9.13
CA ILE A 250 -13.22 -4.14 -9.44
C ILE A 250 -14.23 -4.36 -8.30
N LEU A 251 -13.82 -4.17 -7.03
CA LEU A 251 -14.66 -4.41 -5.87
C LEU A 251 -15.96 -3.60 -5.95
N ALA A 252 -17.09 -4.29 -5.82
CA ALA A 252 -18.43 -3.71 -5.80
C ALA A 252 -19.34 -4.47 -4.85
N LEU A 253 -20.18 -3.75 -4.14
CA LEU A 253 -21.21 -4.30 -3.25
C LEU A 253 -22.55 -3.64 -3.56
N ASP A 254 -23.54 -4.44 -3.92
CA ASP A 254 -24.96 -4.09 -3.86
C ASP A 254 -25.61 -4.87 -2.71
N SER A 255 -26.23 -4.17 -1.78
CA SER A 255 -26.79 -4.74 -0.55
C SER A 255 -28.10 -4.01 -0.19
N PRO A 256 -29.08 -4.66 0.40
CA PRO A 256 -30.23 -3.98 1.00
C PRO A 256 -29.81 -3.06 2.16
N ASP A 257 -28.68 -3.31 2.78
CA ASP A 257 -28.11 -2.48 3.83
C ASP A 257 -27.47 -1.20 3.25
N GLU A 258 -28.20 -0.09 3.33
CA GLU A 258 -27.75 1.20 2.81
C GLU A 258 -26.52 1.73 3.54
N ARG A 259 -26.40 1.47 4.86
CA ARG A 259 -25.27 1.92 5.66
C ARG A 259 -24.00 1.19 5.24
N LEU A 260 -24.05 -0.12 5.07
CA LEU A 260 -22.92 -0.92 4.59
C LEU A 260 -22.51 -0.52 3.17
N ARG A 261 -23.47 -0.31 2.24
CA ARG A 261 -23.16 0.23 0.89
C ARG A 261 -22.43 1.56 0.95
N LYS A 262 -22.88 2.48 1.81
CA LYS A 262 -22.24 3.79 1.96
C LYS A 262 -20.84 3.66 2.54
N ILE A 263 -20.63 2.84 3.57
CA ILE A 263 -19.33 2.55 4.16
C ILE A 263 -18.37 2.03 3.08
N VAL A 264 -18.75 1.03 2.30
CA VAL A 264 -17.92 0.46 1.23
C VAL A 264 -17.62 1.50 0.14
N SER A 265 -18.61 2.32 -0.24
CA SER A 265 -18.42 3.37 -1.26
C SER A 265 -17.41 4.43 -0.81
N VAL A 266 -17.52 4.93 0.44
CA VAL A 266 -16.61 5.93 0.98
C VAL A 266 -15.21 5.33 1.20
N ALA A 267 -15.11 4.07 1.64
CA ALA A 267 -13.82 3.38 1.76
C ALA A 267 -13.12 3.25 0.41
N LYS A 268 -13.84 2.85 -0.65
CA LYS A 268 -13.31 2.79 -2.02
C LYS A 268 -12.82 4.15 -2.50
N TYR A 269 -13.59 5.19 -2.24
CA TYR A 269 -13.21 6.54 -2.59
C TYR A 269 -11.96 7.00 -1.85
N THR A 270 -11.90 6.82 -0.52
CA THR A 270 -10.71 7.11 0.31
C THR A 270 -9.48 6.38 -0.22
N PHE A 271 -9.60 5.08 -0.50
CA PHE A 271 -8.52 4.29 -1.07
C PHE A 271 -8.05 4.85 -2.42
N SER A 272 -8.97 5.27 -3.30
CA SER A 272 -8.63 5.83 -4.62
C SER A 272 -7.90 7.16 -4.53
N VAL A 273 -8.27 8.02 -3.59
CA VAL A 273 -7.60 9.31 -3.38
C VAL A 273 -6.16 9.12 -2.88
N CYS A 274 -5.93 8.16 -1.99
CA CYS A 274 -4.59 7.85 -1.46
C CYS A 274 -3.76 6.91 -2.37
N SER A 275 -4.37 6.25 -3.35
CA SER A 275 -3.70 5.37 -4.29
C SER A 275 -3.23 6.14 -5.51
N ARG A 276 -1.96 6.50 -5.52
CA ARG A 276 -1.31 7.36 -6.53
C ARG A 276 -0.29 6.54 -7.32
N GLU A 277 0.91 7.09 -7.56
CA GLU A 277 2.06 6.33 -8.05
C GLU A 277 2.35 5.12 -7.16
N PHE A 278 2.09 5.30 -5.86
CA PHE A 278 2.10 4.28 -4.81
C PHE A 278 0.83 4.40 -3.97
N HIS A 279 0.66 3.47 -3.05
CA HIS A 279 -0.27 3.66 -1.94
C HIS A 279 0.38 4.58 -0.90
N LEU A 280 -0.16 5.79 -0.75
CA LEU A 280 0.30 6.77 0.22
C LEU A 280 -0.55 6.67 1.49
N ASP A 281 -0.03 7.13 2.61
CA ASP A 281 -0.71 7.15 3.92
C ASP A 281 -1.95 8.06 3.91
N GLY A 282 -1.75 9.36 4.03
CA GLY A 282 -2.79 10.39 4.00
C GLY A 282 -2.68 11.28 2.76
N ALA A 283 -3.82 11.81 2.32
CA ALA A 283 -3.86 12.67 1.14
C ALA A 283 -3.28 14.07 1.42
N LYS A 284 -3.55 14.66 2.60
CA LYS A 284 -3.02 15.96 3.01
C LYS A 284 -1.63 15.85 3.59
N ARG A 285 -1.46 14.98 4.56
CA ARG A 285 -0.25 14.74 5.33
C ARG A 285 -0.10 13.22 5.63
N ASP A 286 1.03 12.55 5.53
CA ASP A 286 2.33 13.06 5.07
C ASP A 286 2.51 12.94 3.56
N ARG A 287 1.61 12.27 2.83
CA ARG A 287 1.70 11.96 1.39
C ARG A 287 2.98 11.18 1.09
N TRP A 288 3.21 10.11 1.86
CA TRP A 288 4.44 9.34 1.81
C TRP A 288 4.20 7.82 1.85
N LEU A 289 5.26 7.07 1.60
CA LEU A 289 5.27 5.62 1.74
C LEU A 289 5.66 5.26 3.18
N TRP A 290 4.69 4.85 3.98
CA TRP A 290 4.89 4.34 5.32
C TRP A 290 4.68 2.83 5.37
N GLY A 291 5.60 2.07 6.01
CA GLY A 291 5.62 0.60 5.95
C GLY A 291 4.36 -0.07 6.47
N GLY A 292 3.80 0.42 7.57
CA GLY A 292 2.56 -0.11 8.13
C GLY A 292 1.35 0.15 7.24
N ASP A 293 1.26 1.37 6.68
CA ASP A 293 0.21 1.78 5.75
C ASP A 293 0.27 0.97 4.46
N LEU A 294 1.46 0.82 3.88
CA LEU A 294 1.67 0.00 2.68
C LEU A 294 1.25 -1.45 2.89
N TYR A 295 1.65 -2.05 4.03
CA TYR A 295 1.26 -3.42 4.33
C TYR A 295 -0.26 -3.59 4.39
N GLN A 296 -0.96 -2.66 5.05
CA GLN A 296 -2.42 -2.69 5.09
C GLN A 296 -3.04 -2.41 3.71
N ALA A 297 -2.46 -1.48 2.93
CA ALA A 297 -2.89 -1.21 1.57
C ALA A 297 -2.80 -2.43 0.66
N PHE A 298 -1.72 -3.22 0.76
CA PHE A 298 -1.58 -4.46 -0.02
C PHE A 298 -2.72 -5.43 0.25
N ARG A 299 -3.11 -5.60 1.51
CA ARG A 299 -4.20 -6.49 1.91
C ARG A 299 -5.54 -6.05 1.31
N MET A 300 -5.80 -4.74 1.21
CA MET A 300 -6.99 -4.19 0.53
C MET A 300 -6.89 -4.35 -1.00
N GLU A 301 -5.73 -4.05 -1.58
CA GLU A 301 -5.50 -4.11 -3.04
C GLU A 301 -5.76 -5.51 -3.61
N TYR A 302 -5.49 -6.58 -2.86
CA TYR A 302 -5.79 -7.95 -3.28
C TYR A 302 -7.25 -8.18 -3.64
N TYR A 303 -8.18 -7.37 -3.12
CA TYR A 303 -9.62 -7.49 -3.38
C TYR A 303 -10.19 -6.36 -4.23
N ILE A 304 -9.54 -5.20 -4.24
CA ILE A 304 -10.02 -4.02 -4.96
C ILE A 304 -9.74 -4.13 -6.45
N GLY A 305 -8.50 -4.32 -6.83
CA GLY A 305 -8.04 -4.33 -8.21
C GLY A 305 -7.05 -5.45 -8.54
N ALA A 306 -6.45 -6.05 -7.52
CA ALA A 306 -5.33 -7.00 -7.62
C ALA A 306 -4.18 -6.44 -8.49
N ASP A 307 -3.86 -5.15 -8.31
CA ASP A 307 -2.74 -4.53 -9.02
C ASP A 307 -1.41 -4.90 -8.36
N PHE A 308 -0.95 -6.09 -8.68
CA PHE A 308 0.32 -6.60 -8.17
C PHE A 308 1.53 -5.78 -8.60
N SER A 309 1.45 -5.02 -9.69
CA SER A 309 2.54 -4.13 -10.14
C SER A 309 2.74 -2.98 -9.17
N LYS A 310 1.66 -2.34 -8.69
CA LYS A 310 1.72 -1.27 -7.70
C LYS A 310 2.26 -1.77 -6.35
N ILE A 311 1.85 -2.98 -5.93
CA ILE A 311 2.37 -3.61 -4.71
C ILE A 311 3.88 -3.84 -4.83
N ARG A 312 4.35 -4.42 -5.95
CA ARG A 312 5.79 -4.58 -6.22
C ARG A 312 6.54 -3.26 -6.18
N SER A 313 6.03 -2.24 -6.88
CA SER A 313 6.62 -0.91 -6.90
C SER A 313 6.74 -0.32 -5.50
N GLY A 314 5.70 -0.45 -4.65
CA GLY A 314 5.73 -0.04 -3.26
C GLY A 314 6.79 -0.78 -2.43
N ILE A 315 6.90 -2.11 -2.58
CA ILE A 315 7.91 -2.92 -1.90
C ILE A 315 9.33 -2.51 -2.33
N ILE A 316 9.58 -2.35 -3.63
CA ILE A 316 10.90 -1.93 -4.15
C ILE A 316 11.26 -0.54 -3.61
N ALA A 317 10.33 0.41 -3.71
CA ALA A 317 10.57 1.79 -3.31
C ALA A 317 10.88 1.92 -1.81
N ILE A 318 10.16 1.19 -0.94
CA ILE A 318 10.34 1.31 0.51
C ILE A 318 11.57 0.55 1.01
N LEU A 319 11.92 -0.59 0.42
CA LEU A 319 13.11 -1.36 0.79
C LEU A 319 14.41 -0.64 0.38
N GLY A 320 14.38 0.13 -0.72
CA GLY A 320 15.55 0.85 -1.22
C GLY A 320 16.66 -0.07 -1.72
N LYS A 321 17.91 0.33 -1.50
CA LYS A 321 19.12 -0.40 -1.91
C LYS A 321 20.05 -0.67 -0.72
N GLU A 322 20.92 -1.65 -0.87
CA GLU A 322 22.02 -1.90 0.07
C GLU A 322 23.08 -0.74 0.04
N PRO A 323 23.77 -0.46 1.16
CA PRO A 323 23.69 -1.17 2.44
C PRO A 323 22.51 -0.73 3.31
N VAL A 324 21.87 -1.70 3.99
CA VAL A 324 20.82 -1.41 4.97
C VAL A 324 21.45 -0.96 6.28
N CYS A 325 21.17 0.27 6.70
CA CYS A 325 21.76 0.88 7.90
C CYS A 325 20.74 1.40 8.91
N ARG A 326 19.43 1.24 8.66
CA ARG A 326 18.34 1.72 9.49
C ARG A 326 17.06 0.91 9.25
N TYR A 327 16.10 1.02 10.17
CA TYR A 327 14.75 0.55 9.96
C TYR A 327 14.06 1.36 8.84
N LEU A 328 13.11 0.74 8.15
CA LEU A 328 12.24 1.42 7.20
C LEU A 328 11.48 2.55 7.92
N ASN A 329 11.45 3.73 7.33
CA ASN A 329 10.88 4.93 7.96
C ASN A 329 11.46 5.23 9.37
N HIS A 330 12.61 4.68 9.75
CA HIS A 330 13.17 4.65 11.11
C HIS A 330 12.28 3.95 12.16
N ILE A 331 11.28 3.19 11.73
CA ILE A 331 10.26 2.54 12.57
C ILE A 331 10.49 1.03 12.58
N MET A 332 10.59 0.47 13.78
CA MET A 332 10.90 -0.96 13.98
C MET A 332 9.79 -1.85 13.42
N ASP A 333 8.57 -1.66 13.88
CA ASP A 333 7.37 -2.42 13.46
C ASP A 333 7.11 -2.30 11.95
N TYR A 334 7.30 -1.14 11.34
CA TYR A 334 7.09 -0.94 9.90
C TYR A 334 8.02 -1.79 9.03
N THR A 335 9.26 -1.98 9.48
CA THR A 335 10.20 -2.90 8.81
C THR A 335 9.69 -4.34 8.85
N LEU A 336 9.19 -4.78 10.00
CA LEU A 336 8.66 -6.13 10.17
C LEU A 336 7.40 -6.37 9.34
N TYR A 337 6.50 -5.39 9.27
CA TYR A 337 5.30 -5.48 8.41
C TYR A 337 5.64 -5.67 6.94
N ILE A 338 6.62 -4.95 6.40
CA ILE A 338 7.00 -5.11 4.99
C ILE A 338 7.62 -6.48 4.74
N LEU A 339 8.46 -6.99 5.65
CA LEU A 339 9.02 -8.35 5.52
C LEU A 339 7.93 -9.43 5.54
N ILE A 340 6.90 -9.27 6.37
CA ILE A 340 5.71 -10.14 6.38
C ILE A 340 4.92 -9.96 5.07
N GLY A 341 4.73 -8.72 4.63
CA GLY A 341 3.98 -8.36 3.43
C GLY A 341 4.54 -8.96 2.14
N ILE A 342 5.87 -9.17 2.05
CA ILE A 342 6.49 -9.86 0.89
C ILE A 342 6.01 -11.31 0.79
N TRP A 343 5.87 -12.01 1.91
CA TRP A 343 5.30 -13.35 1.91
C TRP A 343 3.82 -13.35 1.54
N GLU A 344 3.03 -12.44 2.13
CA GLU A 344 1.60 -12.32 1.78
C GLU A 344 1.40 -11.94 0.30
N TYR A 345 2.26 -11.06 -0.23
CA TYR A 345 2.27 -10.78 -1.67
C TYR A 345 2.40 -12.05 -2.50
N TYR A 346 3.35 -12.93 -2.16
CA TYR A 346 3.54 -14.18 -2.88
C TYR A 346 2.32 -15.10 -2.79
N LEU A 347 1.70 -15.22 -1.60
CA LEU A 347 0.47 -16.02 -1.44
C LEU A 347 -0.64 -15.57 -2.39
N HIS A 348 -0.75 -14.27 -2.64
CA HIS A 348 -1.79 -13.71 -3.50
C HIS A 348 -1.39 -13.67 -4.98
N SER A 349 -0.13 -13.47 -5.32
CA SER A 349 0.35 -13.29 -6.70
C SER A 349 0.92 -14.54 -7.35
N ALA A 350 1.47 -15.47 -6.56
CA ALA A 350 2.32 -16.58 -7.01
C ALA A 350 3.55 -16.14 -7.85
N ASP A 351 4.05 -14.91 -7.64
CA ASP A 351 5.16 -14.33 -8.41
C ASP A 351 6.53 -14.73 -7.83
N GLU A 352 6.97 -15.95 -8.12
CA GLU A 352 8.30 -16.44 -7.70
C GLU A 352 9.44 -15.61 -8.30
N LYS A 353 9.27 -15.11 -9.52
CA LYS A 353 10.30 -14.27 -10.16
C LYS A 353 10.59 -13.04 -9.34
N PHE A 354 9.57 -12.39 -8.84
CA PHE A 354 9.74 -11.24 -7.96
C PHE A 354 10.37 -11.62 -6.62
N LEU A 355 10.01 -12.77 -6.03
CA LEU A 355 10.68 -13.23 -4.80
C LEU A 355 12.19 -13.39 -5.00
N HIS A 356 12.62 -14.01 -6.09
CA HIS A 356 14.05 -14.12 -6.41
C HIS A 356 14.72 -12.75 -6.58
N GLN A 357 14.04 -11.80 -7.18
CA GLN A 357 14.54 -10.44 -7.37
C GLN A 357 14.70 -9.69 -6.05
N ILE A 358 13.71 -9.80 -5.15
CA ILE A 358 13.66 -8.99 -3.92
C ILE A 358 14.37 -9.64 -2.72
N TYR A 359 14.63 -10.95 -2.76
CA TYR A 359 15.21 -11.68 -1.64
C TYR A 359 16.54 -11.10 -1.13
N PRO A 360 17.51 -10.68 -1.96
CA PRO A 360 18.77 -10.12 -1.45
C PRO A 360 18.55 -8.92 -0.51
N ILE A 361 17.74 -7.95 -0.91
CA ILE A 361 17.46 -6.77 -0.07
C ILE A 361 16.55 -7.12 1.12
N MET A 362 15.59 -8.03 0.97
CA MET A 362 14.80 -8.57 2.09
C MET A 362 15.70 -9.22 3.16
N ARG A 363 16.66 -10.04 2.71
CA ARG A 363 17.68 -10.64 3.58
C ARG A 363 18.51 -9.57 4.31
N ALA A 364 18.98 -8.55 3.59
CA ALA A 364 19.77 -7.47 4.18
C ALA A 364 19.00 -6.74 5.30
N HIS A 365 17.71 -6.46 5.09
CA HIS A 365 16.84 -5.89 6.14
C HIS A 365 16.68 -6.83 7.33
N MET A 366 16.44 -8.14 7.11
CA MET A 366 16.33 -9.09 8.21
C MET A 366 17.63 -9.23 9.00
N GLU A 367 18.79 -9.28 8.33
CA GLU A 367 20.09 -9.32 9.02
C GLU A 367 20.34 -8.03 9.83
N PHE A 368 19.97 -6.88 9.31
CA PHE A 368 20.00 -5.62 10.05
C PHE A 368 19.13 -5.71 11.32
N VAL A 369 17.87 -6.13 11.20
CA VAL A 369 16.95 -6.32 12.33
C VAL A 369 17.54 -7.27 13.37
N LEU A 370 18.10 -8.41 12.94
CA LEU A 370 18.72 -9.38 13.83
C LEU A 370 19.95 -8.82 14.55
N GLY A 371 20.73 -7.96 13.90
CA GLY A 371 21.85 -7.22 14.51
C GLY A 371 21.41 -6.20 15.57
N ARG A 372 20.13 -5.88 15.63
CA ARG A 372 19.54 -4.94 16.61
C ARG A 372 18.93 -5.66 17.83
N THR A 373 18.86 -6.99 17.82
CA THR A 373 18.39 -7.75 19.01
C THR A 373 19.40 -7.65 20.16
N ASN A 374 18.87 -7.67 21.39
CA ASN A 374 19.70 -7.65 22.59
C ASN A 374 20.23 -9.08 22.93
N ARG A 375 20.99 -9.21 24.05
CA ARG A 375 21.56 -10.49 24.51
C ARG A 375 20.51 -11.59 24.78
N TYR A 376 19.26 -11.22 25.00
CA TYR A 376 18.16 -12.17 25.19
C TYR A 376 17.50 -12.58 23.87
N GLY A 377 17.87 -11.93 22.77
CA GLY A 377 17.35 -12.14 21.44
C GLY A 377 16.05 -11.39 21.16
N PHE A 378 15.67 -10.43 22.00
CA PHE A 378 14.55 -9.54 21.81
C PHE A 378 14.97 -8.24 21.11
N LEU A 379 14.07 -7.66 20.32
CA LEU A 379 14.19 -6.29 19.88
C LEU A 379 13.99 -5.37 21.09
N ASP A 380 14.85 -4.38 21.17
CA ASP A 380 14.84 -3.35 22.22
C ASP A 380 15.19 -2.01 21.58
N LYS A 381 14.34 -1.02 21.79
CA LYS A 381 14.47 0.31 21.21
C LYS A 381 15.81 0.94 21.60
N ARG A 382 16.58 1.38 20.63
CA ARG A 382 17.81 2.14 20.83
C ARG A 382 17.56 3.65 20.62
N PRO A 383 18.46 4.53 21.07
CA PRO A 383 18.37 5.94 20.71
C PRO A 383 18.20 6.11 19.20
N PHE A 384 17.28 6.99 18.79
CA PHE A 384 16.90 7.30 17.41
C PHE A 384 16.10 6.19 16.67
N ASP A 385 15.84 5.03 17.27
CA ASP A 385 14.82 4.12 16.77
C ASP A 385 13.44 4.60 17.20
N TRP A 386 12.46 4.44 16.34
CA TRP A 386 11.07 4.73 16.63
C TRP A 386 10.26 3.44 16.64
N VAL A 387 9.37 3.32 17.61
CA VAL A 387 8.32 2.29 17.67
C VAL A 387 7.01 3.04 17.56
N PHE A 388 6.27 2.78 16.50
CA PHE A 388 5.03 3.52 16.25
C PHE A 388 3.84 2.86 16.96
N VAL A 389 3.63 1.58 16.74
CA VAL A 389 2.49 0.77 17.16
C VAL A 389 1.16 1.35 16.69
N ASP A 390 0.76 2.51 17.19
CA ASP A 390 -0.50 3.21 16.89
C ASP A 390 -0.48 4.66 17.35
N TRP A 391 -1.42 5.49 16.85
CA TRP A 391 -1.70 6.81 17.42
C TRP A 391 -2.46 6.68 18.75
N GLY A 392 -1.78 6.39 19.80
CA GLY A 392 -2.33 6.26 21.13
C GLY A 392 -1.30 6.56 22.20
N LYS A 393 -1.74 6.68 23.46
CA LYS A 393 -0.83 6.76 24.60
C LYS A 393 -0.26 5.38 24.90
N VAL A 394 0.65 4.90 24.03
CA VAL A 394 1.31 3.62 24.18
C VAL A 394 2.72 3.83 24.72
N ASP A 395 3.07 3.11 25.79
CA ASP A 395 4.45 3.07 26.27
C ASP A 395 5.31 2.31 25.26
N SER A 396 6.17 3.01 24.54
CA SER A 396 7.01 2.46 23.48
C SER A 396 8.42 2.12 23.94
N ASP A 397 8.71 2.11 25.24
CA ASP A 397 10.04 1.84 25.76
C ASP A 397 10.23 0.38 26.18
N GLY A 398 11.46 -0.12 25.97
CA GLY A 398 11.87 -1.47 26.33
C GLY A 398 11.48 -2.51 25.27
N GLU A 399 11.41 -3.76 25.69
CA GLU A 399 11.07 -4.89 24.84
C GLU A 399 9.55 -5.04 24.82
N LEU A 400 8.90 -4.64 23.71
CA LEU A 400 7.46 -4.76 23.55
C LEU A 400 7.09 -6.15 23.05
N SER A 401 6.12 -6.81 23.69
CA SER A 401 5.63 -8.13 23.26
C SER A 401 5.07 -8.10 21.84
N PHE A 402 4.41 -7.02 21.47
CA PHE A 402 3.93 -6.76 20.11
C PHE A 402 5.07 -6.86 19.06
N GLU A 403 6.17 -6.13 19.27
CA GLU A 403 7.33 -6.15 18.39
C GLU A 403 7.96 -7.56 18.29
N GLN A 404 7.98 -8.32 19.39
CA GLN A 404 8.55 -9.65 19.37
C GLN A 404 7.67 -10.63 18.56
N ILE A 405 6.34 -10.49 18.64
CA ILE A 405 5.41 -11.31 17.85
C ILE A 405 5.52 -10.96 16.36
N LEU A 406 5.65 -9.68 16.00
CA LEU A 406 5.96 -9.28 14.63
C LEU A 406 7.28 -9.85 14.14
N LEU A 407 8.35 -9.77 14.95
CA LEU A 407 9.66 -10.35 14.61
C LEU A 407 9.56 -11.85 14.37
N TRP A 408 8.84 -12.57 15.23
CA TRP A 408 8.60 -13.99 15.04
C TRP A 408 7.96 -14.31 13.68
N ASN A 409 6.90 -13.58 13.30
CA ASN A 409 6.24 -13.80 12.02
C ASN A 409 7.11 -13.36 10.82
N ALA A 410 7.85 -12.26 10.95
CA ALA A 410 8.79 -11.81 9.92
C ALA A 410 9.92 -12.83 9.68
N LEU A 411 10.43 -13.47 10.75
CA LEU A 411 11.38 -14.58 10.64
C LEU A 411 10.78 -15.77 9.89
N GLY A 412 9.53 -16.13 10.19
CA GLY A 412 8.79 -17.17 9.46
C GLY A 412 8.62 -16.82 7.97
N ALA A 413 8.23 -15.58 7.66
CA ALA A 413 8.11 -15.10 6.29
C ALA A 413 9.46 -15.16 5.55
N CYS A 414 10.54 -14.65 6.14
CA CYS A 414 11.88 -14.71 5.56
C CYS A 414 12.38 -16.14 5.37
N SER A 415 12.06 -17.05 6.31
CA SER A 415 12.40 -18.47 6.19
C SER A 415 11.75 -19.11 4.96
N ARG A 416 10.45 -18.88 4.77
CA ARG A 416 9.69 -19.42 3.62
C ARG A 416 10.19 -18.85 2.30
N VAL A 417 10.38 -17.52 2.21
CA VAL A 417 10.93 -16.88 1.01
C VAL A 417 12.34 -17.39 0.69
N ALA A 418 13.20 -17.53 1.71
CA ALA A 418 14.53 -18.11 1.55
C ALA A 418 14.48 -19.54 1.00
N GLY A 419 13.54 -20.36 1.48
CA GLY A 419 13.33 -21.73 0.99
C GLY A 419 12.95 -21.76 -0.48
N LEU A 420 11.97 -20.97 -0.88
CA LEU A 420 11.51 -20.86 -2.29
C LEU A 420 12.60 -20.31 -3.22
N THR A 421 13.43 -19.41 -2.74
CA THR A 421 14.52 -18.83 -3.55
C THR A 421 15.82 -19.65 -3.52
N GLY A 422 15.79 -20.89 -2.98
CA GLY A 422 16.94 -21.81 -2.96
C GLY A 422 17.98 -21.52 -1.88
N ASN A 423 17.70 -20.63 -0.93
CA ASN A 423 18.62 -20.22 0.14
C ASN A 423 18.43 -21.06 1.41
N ALA A 424 18.57 -22.37 1.33
CA ALA A 424 18.27 -23.33 2.41
C ALA A 424 18.97 -23.04 3.74
N ARG A 425 20.20 -22.49 3.73
CA ARG A 425 20.93 -22.11 4.95
C ARG A 425 20.20 -20.98 5.71
N ASP A 426 19.77 -19.95 4.99
CA ASP A 426 19.05 -18.81 5.58
C ASP A 426 17.66 -19.25 6.03
N ALA A 427 16.95 -20.08 5.25
CA ALA A 427 15.66 -20.65 5.62
C ALA A 427 15.75 -21.36 6.98
N LYS A 428 16.72 -22.29 7.16
CA LYS A 428 16.95 -22.98 8.43
C LYS A 428 17.33 -22.03 9.56
N LYS A 429 18.21 -21.05 9.29
CA LYS A 429 18.63 -20.04 10.28
C LYS A 429 17.43 -19.27 10.84
N TYR A 430 16.54 -18.79 9.97
CA TYR A 430 15.38 -17.98 10.37
C TYR A 430 14.32 -18.84 11.08
N ALA A 431 14.04 -20.06 10.60
CA ALA A 431 13.13 -20.99 11.25
C ALA A 431 13.54 -21.30 12.70
N VAL A 432 14.80 -21.72 12.90
CA VAL A 432 15.34 -22.03 14.25
C VAL A 432 15.28 -20.80 15.17
N ARG A 433 15.50 -19.62 14.61
CA ARG A 433 15.44 -18.38 15.40
C ARG A 433 14.01 -18.02 15.80
N ALA A 434 13.04 -18.22 14.89
CA ALA A 434 11.61 -18.04 15.17
C ALA A 434 11.13 -18.95 16.30
N GLU A 435 11.45 -20.25 16.24
CA GLU A 435 11.10 -21.22 17.30
C GLU A 435 11.61 -20.79 18.68
N LYS A 436 12.91 -20.50 18.77
CA LYS A 436 13.51 -20.04 20.03
C LYS A 436 12.92 -18.73 20.55
N LEU A 437 12.54 -17.83 19.64
CA LEU A 437 11.91 -16.57 20.01
C LEU A 437 10.49 -16.81 20.55
N LYS A 438 9.72 -17.70 19.93
CA LYS A 438 8.36 -18.07 20.37
C LYS A 438 8.36 -18.59 21.81
N GLU A 439 9.23 -19.54 22.13
CA GLU A 439 9.37 -20.09 23.48
C GLU A 439 9.67 -18.99 24.52
N LYS A 440 10.56 -18.05 24.16
CA LYS A 440 10.94 -16.95 25.04
C LYS A 440 9.80 -15.96 25.25
N ILE A 441 9.06 -15.58 24.18
CA ILE A 441 7.92 -14.67 24.27
C ILE A 441 6.86 -15.27 25.20
N ASP A 442 6.51 -16.54 24.99
CA ASP A 442 5.54 -17.25 25.83
C ASP A 442 5.95 -17.29 27.30
N LYS A 443 7.21 -17.59 27.55
CA LYS A 443 7.75 -17.65 28.93
C LYS A 443 7.79 -16.29 29.63
N VAL A 444 8.05 -15.22 28.88
CA VAL A 444 8.31 -13.88 29.46
C VAL A 444 7.04 -13.05 29.56
N PHE A 445 6.19 -13.04 28.51
CA PHE A 445 5.11 -12.07 28.41
C PHE A 445 3.71 -12.66 28.69
N TRP A 446 3.55 -13.99 28.64
CA TRP A 446 2.25 -14.60 28.89
C TRP A 446 1.86 -14.50 30.38
N ASP A 447 0.68 -13.93 30.61
CA ASP A 447 0.04 -13.86 31.93
C ASP A 447 -1.07 -14.92 32.00
N GLU A 448 -0.81 -16.00 32.73
CA GLU A 448 -1.74 -17.13 32.82
C GLU A 448 -3.05 -16.77 33.55
N GLU A 449 -2.97 -15.88 34.54
CA GLU A 449 -4.13 -15.46 35.33
C GLU A 449 -5.08 -14.59 34.49
N ARG A 450 -4.53 -13.61 33.77
CA ARG A 450 -5.30 -12.72 32.90
C ARG A 450 -5.61 -13.34 31.54
N GLY A 451 -4.88 -14.39 31.11
CA GLY A 451 -5.04 -15.05 29.82
C GLY A 451 -4.63 -14.18 28.63
N VAL A 452 -3.62 -13.34 28.79
CA VAL A 452 -3.14 -12.38 27.77
C VAL A 452 -1.62 -12.22 27.81
N TYR A 453 -1.04 -11.65 26.74
CA TYR A 453 0.33 -11.18 26.74
C TYR A 453 0.43 -9.79 27.33
N ARG A 454 1.31 -9.59 28.32
CA ARG A 454 1.65 -8.30 28.91
C ARG A 454 2.38 -7.43 27.90
N HIS A 455 2.23 -6.11 28.03
CA HIS A 455 2.68 -5.17 27.02
C HIS A 455 4.20 -5.12 26.82
N SER A 456 4.97 -4.96 27.89
CA SER A 456 6.41 -4.70 27.77
C SER A 456 7.25 -5.27 28.92
N ARG A 457 8.56 -5.40 28.66
CA ARG A 457 9.60 -5.68 29.66
C ARG A 457 10.67 -4.59 29.61
N LYS A 458 10.96 -3.98 30.76
CA LYS A 458 11.98 -2.94 30.88
C LYS A 458 13.05 -3.38 31.90
N ARG A 459 14.33 -3.30 31.52
CA ARG A 459 15.46 -3.69 32.38
C ARG A 459 15.29 -5.07 33.03
N GLY A 460 14.75 -6.02 32.27
CA GLY A 460 14.52 -7.39 32.72
C GLY A 460 13.24 -7.62 33.55
N LYS A 461 12.47 -6.58 33.90
CA LYS A 461 11.22 -6.67 34.64
C LYS A 461 10.02 -6.50 33.72
N VAL A 462 9.10 -7.44 33.69
CA VAL A 462 7.83 -7.36 32.94
C VAL A 462 6.89 -6.42 33.67
N GLY A 463 6.31 -5.48 32.93
CA GLY A 463 5.28 -4.55 33.42
C GLY A 463 3.93 -5.26 33.60
N GLU A 464 3.01 -4.60 34.32
CA GLU A 464 1.66 -5.12 34.53
C GLU A 464 0.65 -4.68 33.48
N SER A 465 1.01 -3.70 32.65
CA SER A 465 0.13 -3.17 31.62
C SER A 465 -0.17 -4.22 30.54
N VAL A 466 -1.40 -4.21 30.06
CA VAL A 466 -1.87 -5.01 28.95
C VAL A 466 -2.47 -4.08 27.90
N THR A 467 -2.16 -4.35 26.65
CA THR A 467 -2.73 -3.65 25.49
C THR A 467 -3.33 -4.66 24.52
N ALA A 468 -4.18 -4.19 23.62
CA ALA A 468 -4.77 -5.05 22.60
C ALA A 468 -3.72 -5.55 21.58
N TYR A 469 -2.66 -4.78 21.29
CA TYR A 469 -1.77 -4.98 20.14
C TYR A 469 -1.13 -6.38 20.10
N ALA A 470 -0.34 -6.76 21.11
CA ALA A 470 0.29 -8.07 21.13
C ALA A 470 -0.72 -9.22 21.06
N ASN A 471 -1.84 -9.06 21.73
CA ASN A 471 -2.90 -10.06 21.81
C ASN A 471 -3.64 -10.25 20.49
N VAL A 472 -3.94 -9.17 19.79
CA VAL A 472 -4.52 -9.19 18.42
C VAL A 472 -3.58 -9.92 17.47
N PHE A 473 -2.30 -9.57 17.43
CA PHE A 473 -1.36 -10.16 16.48
C PHE A 473 -0.97 -11.60 16.86
N ALA A 474 -1.00 -11.97 18.16
CA ALA A 474 -0.82 -13.36 18.58
C ALA A 474 -1.92 -14.28 18.03
N VAL A 475 -3.14 -13.78 17.92
CA VAL A 475 -4.24 -14.51 17.28
C VAL A 475 -4.10 -14.52 15.76
N LEU A 476 -3.95 -13.34 15.15
CA LEU A 476 -3.92 -13.19 13.68
C LEU A 476 -2.82 -14.00 13.01
N TYR A 477 -1.64 -14.05 13.59
CA TYR A 477 -0.51 -14.76 13.00
C TYR A 477 -0.36 -16.21 13.48
N GLY A 478 -1.36 -16.75 14.21
CA GLY A 478 -1.30 -18.13 14.70
C GLY A 478 -0.21 -18.36 15.76
N PHE A 479 0.31 -17.29 16.36
CA PHE A 479 1.30 -17.38 17.44
C PHE A 479 0.71 -18.06 18.69
N ALA A 480 -0.48 -17.63 19.11
CA ALA A 480 -1.21 -18.21 20.23
C ALA A 480 -1.88 -19.53 19.86
N GLY A 481 -1.64 -20.59 20.63
CA GLY A 481 -2.35 -21.86 20.51
C GLY A 481 -3.83 -21.74 20.86
N LYS A 482 -4.61 -22.80 20.58
CA LYS A 482 -6.09 -22.80 20.69
C LYS A 482 -6.61 -22.28 22.02
N ASP A 483 -6.04 -22.76 23.15
CA ASP A 483 -6.50 -22.38 24.49
C ASP A 483 -6.20 -20.90 24.80
N LYS A 484 -5.01 -20.43 24.42
CA LYS A 484 -4.63 -19.02 24.56
C LYS A 484 -5.51 -18.11 23.71
N ARG A 485 -5.83 -18.50 22.47
CA ARG A 485 -6.74 -17.74 21.58
C ARG A 485 -8.11 -17.51 22.21
N ALA A 486 -8.67 -18.54 22.87
CA ALA A 486 -9.96 -18.42 23.55
C ALA A 486 -9.90 -17.42 24.73
N LYS A 487 -8.85 -17.50 25.56
CA LYS A 487 -8.62 -16.55 26.68
C LYS A 487 -8.43 -15.11 26.16
N ILE A 488 -7.59 -14.93 25.13
CA ILE A 488 -7.37 -13.62 24.49
C ILE A 488 -8.69 -13.03 23.96
N GLY A 489 -9.50 -13.83 23.29
CA GLY A 489 -10.78 -13.38 22.76
C GLY A 489 -11.72 -12.88 23.85
N GLN A 490 -11.80 -13.56 24.98
CA GLN A 490 -12.56 -13.10 26.14
C GLN A 490 -12.02 -11.77 26.69
N ALA A 491 -10.71 -11.64 26.83
CA ALA A 491 -10.11 -10.42 27.32
C ALA A 491 -10.34 -9.23 26.38
N LEU A 492 -10.16 -9.40 25.06
CA LEU A 492 -10.36 -8.34 24.08
C LEU A 492 -11.82 -7.84 23.99
N LEU A 493 -12.79 -8.69 24.33
CA LEU A 493 -14.21 -8.31 24.32
C LEU A 493 -14.68 -7.71 25.64
N TYR A 494 -14.19 -8.22 26.79
CA TYR A 494 -14.81 -7.94 28.08
C TYR A 494 -13.92 -7.28 29.11
N ASP A 495 -12.57 -7.34 28.97
CA ASP A 495 -11.65 -6.66 29.91
C ASP A 495 -11.58 -5.15 29.61
N ARG A 496 -12.35 -4.38 30.37
CA ARG A 496 -12.39 -2.91 30.23
C ARG A 496 -11.08 -2.21 30.64
N SER A 497 -10.13 -2.92 31.26
CA SER A 497 -8.81 -2.37 31.59
C SER A 497 -7.89 -2.30 30.36
N ILE A 498 -8.22 -3.01 29.27
CA ILE A 498 -7.49 -2.93 28.01
C ILE A 498 -7.95 -1.67 27.27
N PRO A 499 -7.05 -0.70 26.99
CA PRO A 499 -7.40 0.53 26.30
C PRO A 499 -8.03 0.25 24.92
N ARG A 500 -9.05 1.03 24.56
CA ARG A 500 -9.66 0.97 23.23
C ARG A 500 -8.67 1.47 22.17
N LEU A 501 -8.75 0.88 20.99
CA LEU A 501 -8.03 1.33 19.81
C LEU A 501 -8.75 2.55 19.21
N THR A 502 -7.97 3.50 18.71
CA THR A 502 -8.46 4.83 18.29
C THR A 502 -8.24 5.11 16.81
N THR A 503 -7.55 4.22 16.11
CA THR A 503 -7.31 4.37 14.69
C THR A 503 -8.04 3.32 13.87
N PRO A 504 -8.56 3.65 12.69
CA PRO A 504 -9.04 2.65 11.75
C PRO A 504 -7.96 1.61 11.39
N TYR A 505 -6.67 2.01 11.47
CA TYR A 505 -5.50 1.15 11.27
C TYR A 505 -5.55 -0.08 12.17
N MET A 506 -5.49 0.11 13.48
CA MET A 506 -5.48 -0.98 14.45
C MET A 506 -6.87 -1.60 14.66
N GLN A 507 -7.93 -0.84 14.43
CA GLN A 507 -9.29 -1.35 14.47
C GLN A 507 -9.50 -2.43 13.40
N CYS A 508 -8.95 -2.27 12.18
CA CYS A 508 -8.99 -3.29 11.15
C CYS A 508 -8.33 -4.61 11.61
N TYR A 509 -7.17 -4.55 12.27
CA TYR A 509 -6.52 -5.76 12.82
C TYR A 509 -7.31 -6.36 13.98
N ARG A 510 -7.88 -5.54 14.86
CA ARG A 510 -8.71 -6.04 15.96
C ARG A 510 -9.95 -6.77 15.44
N LEU A 511 -10.65 -6.19 14.46
CA LEU A 511 -11.82 -6.84 13.86
C LEU A 511 -11.43 -8.10 13.09
N SER A 512 -10.30 -8.10 12.40
CA SER A 512 -9.74 -9.32 11.81
C SER A 512 -9.50 -10.41 12.87
N CYS A 513 -8.95 -10.04 14.03
CA CYS A 513 -8.73 -10.96 15.14
C CYS A 513 -10.06 -11.52 15.68
N LEU A 514 -11.07 -10.69 15.88
CA LEU A 514 -12.40 -11.13 16.34
C LEU A 514 -13.05 -12.06 15.31
N ALA A 515 -12.94 -11.76 14.03
CA ALA A 515 -13.43 -12.62 12.96
C ALA A 515 -12.75 -14.01 12.97
N GLU A 516 -11.42 -14.06 13.14
CA GLU A 516 -10.67 -15.31 13.29
C GLU A 516 -11.03 -16.10 14.57
N LEU A 517 -11.63 -15.45 15.55
CA LEU A 517 -12.19 -16.06 16.76
C LEU A 517 -13.68 -16.44 16.62
N GLY A 518 -14.25 -16.24 15.43
CA GLY A 518 -15.67 -16.55 15.15
C GLY A 518 -16.65 -15.52 15.68
N LYS A 519 -16.20 -14.30 15.99
CA LYS A 519 -17.00 -13.21 16.55
C LYS A 519 -17.50 -12.25 15.46
N LEU A 520 -18.19 -12.81 14.47
CA LEU A 520 -18.57 -12.08 13.26
C LEU A 520 -19.75 -11.13 13.45
N GLU A 521 -20.66 -11.40 14.38
CA GLU A 521 -21.73 -10.49 14.74
C GLU A 521 -21.14 -9.20 15.36
N GLU A 522 -20.19 -9.36 16.28
CA GLU A 522 -19.51 -8.23 16.91
C GLU A 522 -18.66 -7.43 15.88
N VAL A 523 -18.09 -8.11 14.87
CA VAL A 523 -17.36 -7.45 13.77
C VAL A 523 -18.31 -6.61 12.92
N ASP A 524 -19.47 -7.14 12.57
CA ASP A 524 -20.48 -6.44 11.77
C ASP A 524 -21.03 -5.21 12.50
N GLU A 525 -21.43 -5.37 13.76
CA GLU A 525 -21.88 -4.26 14.62
C GLU A 525 -20.84 -3.16 14.73
N GLU A 526 -19.56 -3.51 14.84
CA GLU A 526 -18.49 -2.54 14.99
C GLU A 526 -18.11 -1.87 13.65
N ILE A 527 -18.25 -2.54 12.51
CA ILE A 527 -18.14 -1.90 11.20
C ILE A 527 -19.22 -0.83 11.05
N HIS A 528 -20.47 -1.15 11.37
CA HIS A 528 -21.59 -0.23 11.29
C HIS A 528 -21.49 0.95 12.28
N SER A 529 -21.03 0.71 13.50
CA SER A 529 -20.89 1.77 14.51
C SER A 529 -19.66 2.64 14.32
N TYR A 530 -18.49 2.06 14.01
CA TYR A 530 -17.24 2.79 13.92
C TYR A 530 -17.10 3.55 12.59
N TRP A 531 -17.14 2.85 11.44
CA TRP A 531 -17.08 3.51 10.12
C TRP A 531 -18.38 4.29 9.83
N GLY A 532 -19.51 3.72 10.19
CA GLY A 532 -20.79 4.43 10.10
C GLY A 532 -20.85 5.66 10.99
N GLY A 533 -20.20 5.64 12.16
CA GLY A 533 -20.09 6.82 13.04
C GLY A 533 -19.37 7.98 12.38
N MET A 534 -18.29 7.75 11.61
CA MET A 534 -17.66 8.81 10.80
C MET A 534 -18.62 9.35 9.73
N LEU A 535 -19.43 8.49 9.10
CA LEU A 535 -20.44 8.94 8.13
C LEU A 535 -21.52 9.82 8.77
N ASP A 536 -21.92 9.50 10.00
CA ASP A 536 -22.91 10.30 10.77
C ASP A 536 -22.37 11.70 11.10
N GLN A 537 -21.02 11.85 11.15
CA GLN A 537 -20.33 13.14 11.31
C GLN A 537 -20.04 13.84 9.97
N GLY A 538 -20.58 13.36 8.85
CA GLY A 538 -20.43 13.99 7.54
C GLY A 538 -19.22 13.56 6.71
N ALA A 539 -18.48 12.52 7.12
CA ALA A 539 -17.29 12.06 6.42
C ALA A 539 -17.56 11.72 4.96
N THR A 540 -16.84 12.36 4.05
CA THR A 540 -16.81 12.02 2.61
C THR A 540 -15.63 11.14 2.25
N THR A 541 -14.66 11.03 3.15
CA THR A 541 -13.50 10.14 3.16
C THR A 541 -13.27 9.67 4.59
N PHE A 542 -12.60 8.52 4.80
CA PHE A 542 -12.33 8.03 6.15
C PHE A 542 -11.03 8.61 6.72
N TRP A 543 -11.07 8.86 8.05
CA TRP A 543 -10.13 9.69 8.78
C TRP A 543 -8.94 8.90 9.33
N GLU A 544 -7.88 9.61 9.68
CA GLU A 544 -6.67 9.07 10.30
C GLU A 544 -6.93 8.49 11.70
N THR A 545 -7.75 9.18 12.50
CA THR A 545 -8.22 8.72 13.81
C THR A 545 -9.69 9.03 13.97
N TYR A 546 -10.38 8.27 14.81
CA TYR A 546 -11.76 8.53 15.18
C TYR A 546 -12.10 7.95 16.56
N TYR A 547 -12.60 8.77 17.43
CA TYR A 547 -13.25 8.34 18.66
C TYR A 547 -14.76 8.36 18.45
N PRO A 548 -15.51 7.31 18.82
CA PRO A 548 -16.96 7.28 18.63
C PRO A 548 -17.67 8.52 19.17
N GLY A 549 -18.35 9.26 18.28
CA GLY A 549 -19.05 10.51 18.58
C GLY A 549 -18.23 11.79 18.39
N GLU A 550 -16.93 11.69 18.05
CA GLU A 550 -16.06 12.82 17.75
C GLU A 550 -16.45 13.47 16.41
N THR A 551 -16.56 14.80 16.39
CA THR A 551 -16.82 15.58 15.17
C THR A 551 -15.59 15.71 14.29
N GLU A 552 -15.76 16.21 13.05
CA GLU A 552 -14.63 16.50 12.15
C GLU A 552 -13.63 17.49 12.80
N GLU A 553 -14.12 18.53 13.47
CA GLU A 553 -13.28 19.53 14.14
C GLU A 553 -12.54 18.94 15.35
N GLU A 554 -13.19 18.07 16.13
CA GLU A 554 -12.57 17.43 17.30
C GLU A 554 -11.50 16.42 16.90
N SER A 555 -11.65 15.78 15.75
CA SER A 555 -10.68 14.81 15.22
C SER A 555 -9.47 15.46 14.54
N ALA A 556 -9.54 16.73 14.13
CA ALA A 556 -8.53 17.41 13.32
C ALA A 556 -7.21 17.76 14.05
N PRO A 557 -7.15 18.09 15.36
CA PRO A 557 -5.92 18.54 16.01
C PRO A 557 -4.86 17.47 16.14
N MET A 558 -3.59 17.83 15.85
CA MET A 558 -2.42 16.98 16.05
C MET A 558 -1.13 17.81 16.21
N TYR A 559 -0.22 17.35 17.04
CA TYR A 559 1.08 18.00 17.27
C TYR A 559 0.99 19.49 17.66
N GLY A 560 -0.05 19.87 18.40
CA GLY A 560 -0.30 21.26 18.78
C GLY A 560 -0.82 22.13 17.63
N ARG A 561 -1.19 21.55 16.50
CA ARG A 561 -1.80 22.23 15.35
C ARG A 561 -3.29 21.88 15.26
N PRO A 562 -4.16 22.86 14.94
CA PRO A 562 -5.61 22.64 14.94
C PRO A 562 -6.11 21.70 13.86
N PHE A 563 -5.39 21.55 12.74
CA PHE A 563 -5.78 20.73 11.58
C PHE A 563 -4.66 19.78 11.15
N GLY A 564 -3.87 19.31 12.10
CA GLY A 564 -2.69 18.49 11.83
C GLY A 564 -2.98 17.07 11.34
N ARG A 565 -4.17 16.49 11.59
CA ARG A 565 -4.57 15.17 11.09
C ARG A 565 -5.16 15.25 9.69
N SER A 566 -5.11 14.12 8.97
CA SER A 566 -5.77 14.00 7.68
C SER A 566 -7.15 13.36 7.82
N HIS A 567 -8.16 13.95 7.17
CA HIS A 567 -9.50 13.37 7.04
C HIS A 567 -9.65 12.47 5.82
N CYS A 568 -8.58 12.24 5.07
CA CYS A 568 -8.50 11.24 4.02
C CYS A 568 -7.23 10.41 4.21
N HIS A 569 -7.37 9.28 4.88
CA HIS A 569 -6.24 8.41 5.21
C HIS A 569 -6.48 6.98 4.72
N LEU A 570 -5.49 6.40 4.05
CA LEU A 570 -5.61 5.11 3.38
C LEU A 570 -6.06 3.99 4.33
N TRP A 571 -5.50 3.92 5.53
CA TRP A 571 -5.87 2.89 6.51
C TRP A 571 -7.33 3.00 6.99
N GLY A 572 -7.99 4.16 6.78
CA GLY A 572 -9.43 4.30 6.97
C GLY A 572 -10.27 3.36 6.09
N SER A 573 -9.68 2.86 5.01
CA SER A 573 -10.34 1.95 4.07
C SER A 573 -10.34 0.47 4.47
N GLY A 574 -9.93 0.12 5.68
CA GLY A 574 -9.75 -1.26 6.17
C GLY A 574 -10.94 -2.22 5.95
N VAL A 575 -12.15 -1.70 5.86
CA VAL A 575 -13.35 -2.50 5.54
C VAL A 575 -13.27 -3.18 4.17
N LEU A 576 -12.46 -2.67 3.24
CA LEU A 576 -12.21 -3.27 1.92
C LEU A 576 -11.37 -4.56 1.98
N TYR A 577 -10.76 -4.83 3.11
CA TYR A 577 -10.18 -6.12 3.45
C TYR A 577 -11.12 -6.97 4.28
N LEU A 578 -11.77 -6.38 5.30
CA LEU A 578 -12.61 -7.10 6.25
C LEU A 578 -13.79 -7.81 5.56
N ILE A 579 -14.50 -7.11 4.68
CA ILE A 579 -15.71 -7.64 4.04
C ILE A 579 -15.37 -8.81 3.11
N PRO A 580 -14.52 -8.70 2.09
CA PRO A 580 -14.23 -9.85 1.22
C PRO A 580 -13.60 -11.02 1.98
N ARG A 581 -12.73 -10.75 2.94
CA ARG A 581 -12.02 -11.77 3.70
C ARG A 581 -12.92 -12.51 4.69
N TYR A 582 -13.82 -11.82 5.38
CA TYR A 582 -14.55 -12.40 6.50
C TYR A 582 -16.05 -12.56 6.28
N TYR A 583 -16.73 -11.73 5.47
CA TYR A 583 -18.12 -11.96 5.12
C TYR A 583 -18.24 -13.01 4.02
N TYR A 584 -17.39 -12.91 3.00
CA TYR A 584 -17.39 -13.82 1.84
C TYR A 584 -16.35 -14.94 1.97
N GLY A 585 -15.40 -14.83 2.91
CA GLY A 585 -14.38 -15.85 3.16
C GLY A 585 -13.45 -16.09 1.98
N ILE A 586 -13.19 -15.05 1.17
CA ILE A 586 -12.35 -15.17 -0.04
C ILE A 586 -10.88 -15.18 0.36
N ARG A 587 -10.16 -16.24 -0.04
CA ARG A 587 -8.75 -16.42 0.30
C ARG A 587 -8.03 -17.36 -0.66
N TYR A 588 -6.72 -17.44 -0.52
CA TYR A 588 -5.85 -18.45 -1.13
C TYR A 588 -5.19 -19.25 -0.01
N ASP A 589 -5.38 -20.58 -0.01
CA ASP A 589 -4.79 -21.44 1.01
C ASP A 589 -3.33 -21.78 0.67
N PHE A 590 -3.01 -21.91 -0.62
CA PHE A 590 -1.66 -22.18 -1.12
C PHE A 590 -1.34 -21.32 -2.34
N ALA A 591 -0.15 -20.72 -2.37
CA ALA A 591 0.31 -19.95 -3.53
C ALA A 591 0.55 -20.85 -4.76
N ALA A 592 1.03 -22.09 -4.54
CA ALA A 592 1.29 -23.06 -5.60
C ALA A 592 0.00 -23.63 -6.24
N GLU A 593 -1.12 -23.61 -5.53
CA GLU A 593 -2.41 -23.99 -6.08
C GLU A 593 -3.05 -22.78 -6.72
N ASP A 594 -3.29 -22.88 -8.03
CA ASP A 594 -3.94 -21.83 -8.80
C ASP A 594 -5.47 -21.85 -8.59
N LYS A 595 -5.86 -21.84 -7.33
CA LYS A 595 -7.25 -21.88 -6.88
C LYS A 595 -7.48 -20.90 -5.74
N PHE A 596 -8.69 -20.36 -5.69
CA PHE A 596 -9.17 -19.56 -4.55
C PHE A 596 -10.26 -20.32 -3.77
N VAL A 597 -10.47 -19.91 -2.54
CA VAL A 597 -11.52 -20.46 -1.66
C VAL A 597 -12.54 -19.37 -1.36
N VAL A 598 -13.81 -19.75 -1.33
CA VAL A 598 -14.94 -18.94 -0.84
C VAL A 598 -15.56 -19.69 0.33
N GLN A 599 -15.74 -19.02 1.47
CA GLN A 599 -16.38 -19.57 2.66
C GLN A 599 -17.28 -18.50 3.30
N PRO A 600 -18.45 -18.25 2.72
CA PRO A 600 -19.28 -17.11 3.11
C PRO A 600 -20.03 -17.35 4.42
N VAL A 601 -20.29 -16.25 5.13
CA VAL A 601 -21.21 -16.22 6.29
C VAL A 601 -22.57 -15.78 5.80
N LEU A 602 -23.46 -16.73 5.61
CA LEU A 602 -24.74 -16.51 4.93
C LEU A 602 -25.59 -15.39 5.56
N SER A 603 -25.59 -15.26 6.90
CA SER A 603 -26.33 -14.20 7.61
C SER A 603 -25.85 -12.78 7.29
N LEU A 604 -24.55 -12.62 6.95
CA LEU A 604 -23.96 -11.32 6.64
C LEU A 604 -24.05 -10.95 5.16
N ILE A 605 -24.34 -11.93 4.29
CA ILE A 605 -24.37 -11.69 2.85
C ILE A 605 -25.76 -11.87 2.22
N ASP A 606 -26.78 -12.16 3.01
CA ASP A 606 -28.14 -12.32 2.50
C ASP A 606 -28.66 -11.03 1.85
N GLY A 607 -29.27 -11.16 0.69
CA GLY A 607 -29.70 -10.04 -0.14
C GLY A 607 -28.58 -9.35 -0.95
N ASN A 608 -27.31 -9.72 -0.78
CA ASN A 608 -26.19 -9.04 -1.39
C ASN A 608 -25.81 -9.59 -2.77
N ASP A 609 -25.29 -8.67 -3.63
CA ASP A 609 -24.48 -8.98 -4.80
C ASP A 609 -23.10 -8.36 -4.59
N PHE A 610 -22.07 -9.19 -4.62
CA PHE A 610 -20.70 -8.78 -4.35
C PHE A 610 -19.75 -9.19 -5.49
N THR A 611 -18.83 -8.33 -5.82
CA THR A 611 -17.76 -8.61 -6.78
C THR A 611 -16.42 -8.16 -6.21
N CYS A 612 -15.39 -8.95 -6.33
CA CYS A 612 -14.03 -8.50 -6.06
C CYS A 612 -13.00 -9.10 -7.02
N ALA A 613 -11.80 -8.51 -7.00
CA ALA A 613 -10.67 -9.01 -7.79
C ALA A 613 -10.17 -10.35 -7.24
N LEU A 614 -9.64 -11.15 -8.15
CA LEU A 614 -8.84 -12.34 -7.87
C LEU A 614 -7.44 -12.16 -8.45
N ARG A 615 -6.51 -13.08 -8.13
CA ARG A 615 -5.18 -13.17 -8.75
C ARG A 615 -5.26 -13.03 -10.27
N ARG A 616 -6.26 -13.63 -10.89
CA ARG A 616 -6.62 -13.45 -12.31
C ARG A 616 -8.12 -13.29 -12.41
N GLY A 617 -8.54 -12.15 -12.96
CA GLY A 617 -9.96 -11.85 -13.15
C GLY A 617 -10.68 -11.44 -11.87
N LYS A 618 -11.91 -11.87 -11.74
CA LYS A 618 -12.81 -11.51 -10.62
C LYS A 618 -13.74 -12.66 -10.23
N VAL A 619 -14.27 -12.57 -9.03
CA VAL A 619 -15.40 -13.42 -8.57
C VAL A 619 -16.62 -12.55 -8.28
N GLN A 620 -17.77 -13.05 -8.69
CA GLN A 620 -19.08 -12.52 -8.33
C GLN A 620 -19.79 -13.52 -7.41
N ILE A 621 -20.32 -13.04 -6.30
CA ILE A 621 -21.05 -13.84 -5.31
C ILE A 621 -22.39 -13.15 -5.06
N THR A 622 -23.48 -13.89 -5.27
CA THR A 622 -24.84 -13.43 -5.06
C THR A 622 -25.52 -14.30 -4.01
N CYS A 623 -26.24 -13.72 -3.06
CA CYS A 623 -27.02 -14.47 -2.10
C CYS A 623 -28.43 -13.86 -2.04
N ARG A 624 -29.34 -14.36 -2.85
CA ARG A 624 -30.71 -13.81 -2.95
C ARG A 624 -31.75 -14.95 -3.06
N ASN A 625 -32.90 -14.73 -2.46
CA ASN A 625 -34.03 -15.66 -2.55
C ASN A 625 -33.70 -17.11 -2.15
N GLY A 626 -32.81 -17.29 -1.17
CA GLY A 626 -32.36 -18.60 -0.72
C GLY A 626 -31.45 -19.33 -1.72
N ILE A 627 -30.81 -18.63 -2.63
CA ILE A 627 -29.83 -19.18 -3.57
C ILE A 627 -28.49 -18.43 -3.41
N LEU A 628 -27.42 -19.19 -3.17
CA LEU A 628 -26.07 -18.72 -3.24
C LEU A 628 -25.51 -19.00 -4.64
N GLY A 629 -25.18 -17.95 -5.38
CA GLY A 629 -24.55 -18.01 -6.70
C GLY A 629 -23.07 -17.59 -6.62
N VAL A 630 -22.19 -18.32 -7.27
CA VAL A 630 -20.75 -17.97 -7.38
C VAL A 630 -20.30 -18.10 -8.84
N LEU A 631 -19.68 -17.07 -9.38
CA LEU A 631 -19.13 -17.04 -10.73
C LEU A 631 -17.75 -16.43 -10.73
N ALA A 632 -16.73 -17.18 -11.12
CA ALA A 632 -15.38 -16.67 -11.38
C ALA A 632 -15.09 -16.70 -12.89
N ASP A 633 -14.44 -15.64 -13.41
CA ASP A 633 -14.26 -15.47 -14.85
C ASP A 633 -12.94 -16.05 -15.40
N ARG A 634 -11.88 -16.15 -14.58
CA ARG A 634 -10.54 -16.55 -15.04
C ARG A 634 -9.78 -17.50 -14.11
N MET A 635 -10.41 -17.98 -13.04
CA MET A 635 -9.80 -18.92 -12.09
C MET A 635 -10.79 -19.97 -11.63
N ASP A 636 -10.31 -21.18 -11.43
CA ASP A 636 -11.04 -22.21 -10.68
C ASP A 636 -10.92 -21.93 -9.18
N GLY A 637 -11.90 -22.40 -8.40
CA GLY A 637 -11.91 -22.24 -6.95
C GLY A 637 -12.72 -23.32 -6.25
N GLU A 638 -12.91 -23.13 -4.96
CA GLU A 638 -13.66 -24.03 -4.10
C GLU A 638 -14.61 -23.22 -3.20
N LEU A 639 -15.86 -23.63 -3.11
CA LEU A 639 -16.83 -23.10 -2.16
C LEU A 639 -16.95 -24.07 -0.99
N LEU A 640 -16.59 -23.62 0.20
CA LEU A 640 -16.79 -24.35 1.45
C LEU A 640 -18.08 -23.89 2.10
N LEU A 641 -19.06 -24.80 2.17
CA LEU A 641 -20.37 -24.49 2.73
C LEU A 641 -20.93 -25.68 3.53
N ASN A 642 -21.28 -25.47 4.79
CA ASN A 642 -21.83 -26.49 5.68
C ASN A 642 -20.98 -27.78 5.74
N GLY A 643 -19.66 -27.65 5.78
CA GLY A 643 -18.72 -28.78 5.82
C GLY A 643 -18.61 -29.56 4.50
N LYS A 644 -19.23 -29.08 3.42
CA LYS A 644 -19.13 -29.62 2.07
C LYS A 644 -18.26 -28.72 1.19
N ASN A 645 -17.54 -29.34 0.27
CA ASN A 645 -16.72 -28.66 -0.73
C ASN A 645 -17.40 -28.76 -2.11
N TYR A 646 -17.60 -27.63 -2.76
CA TYR A 646 -18.19 -27.53 -4.10
C TYR A 646 -17.16 -26.88 -5.05
N PRO A 647 -16.83 -27.52 -6.18
CA PRO A 647 -15.88 -26.95 -7.14
C PRO A 647 -16.51 -25.75 -7.87
N ILE A 648 -15.80 -24.63 -7.86
CA ILE A 648 -16.09 -23.47 -8.71
C ILE A 648 -15.29 -23.63 -9.98
N ARG A 649 -15.96 -23.72 -11.14
CA ARG A 649 -15.31 -23.82 -12.45
C ARG A 649 -15.29 -22.47 -13.14
N CYS A 650 -14.14 -22.09 -13.65
CA CYS A 650 -13.96 -20.87 -14.43
C CYS A 650 -15.02 -20.71 -15.52
N GLY A 651 -15.68 -19.56 -15.58
CA GLY A 651 -16.71 -19.22 -16.53
C GLY A 651 -18.06 -19.92 -16.31
N GLN A 652 -18.22 -20.77 -15.28
CA GLN A 652 -19.46 -21.48 -14.97
C GLN A 652 -20.07 -20.97 -13.67
N LYS A 653 -21.35 -20.61 -13.70
CA LYS A 653 -22.08 -20.21 -12.50
C LYS A 653 -22.41 -21.43 -11.66
N LEU A 654 -21.96 -21.43 -10.42
CA LEU A 654 -22.37 -22.40 -9.39
C LEU A 654 -23.56 -21.82 -8.64
N GLU A 655 -24.68 -22.55 -8.53
CA GLU A 655 -25.87 -22.16 -7.75
C GLU A 655 -26.20 -23.21 -6.72
N ILE A 656 -26.38 -22.83 -5.46
CA ILE A 656 -26.67 -23.73 -4.35
C ILE A 656 -27.84 -23.16 -3.55
N PRO A 657 -28.92 -23.93 -3.34
CA PRO A 657 -29.95 -23.56 -2.40
C PRO A 657 -29.39 -23.45 -0.97
N VAL A 658 -29.71 -22.37 -0.28
CA VAL A 658 -29.24 -22.09 1.07
C VAL A 658 -30.41 -21.66 1.97
N SER A 659 -30.29 -21.98 3.27
CA SER A 659 -31.20 -21.48 4.32
C SER A 659 -30.42 -20.56 5.24
N VAL A 660 -30.78 -19.31 5.33
CA VAL A 660 -30.09 -18.29 6.14
C VAL A 660 -30.21 -18.56 7.66
N GLY A 661 -31.17 -19.37 8.09
CA GLY A 661 -31.43 -19.67 9.52
C GLY A 661 -30.47 -20.67 10.21
N GLN A 662 -29.48 -21.25 9.55
CA GLN A 662 -28.61 -22.33 10.10
C GLN A 662 -27.21 -21.89 10.54
N THR A 663 -26.97 -20.62 10.77
CA THR A 663 -25.59 -20.00 10.84
C THR A 663 -24.86 -20.15 12.16
N ARG A 664 -25.44 -20.57 13.27
CA ARG A 664 -24.75 -20.62 14.58
C ARG A 664 -23.63 -21.68 14.68
N GLU A 665 -23.69 -22.78 13.93
CA GLU A 665 -22.65 -23.83 13.93
C GLU A 665 -21.51 -23.62 12.93
N GLN A 666 -21.70 -22.78 11.90
CA GLN A 666 -20.69 -22.56 10.84
C GLN A 666 -19.49 -21.73 11.29
N VAL A 667 -19.68 -20.84 12.23
CA VAL A 667 -18.65 -19.89 12.71
C VAL A 667 -17.53 -20.59 13.50
N GLN A 668 -17.79 -21.75 14.12
CA GLN A 668 -16.78 -22.48 14.90
C GLN A 668 -15.70 -23.19 14.06
N ASN A 669 -15.88 -23.27 12.74
CA ASN A 669 -14.98 -23.98 11.82
C ASN A 669 -14.24 -23.08 10.81
N LEU A 670 -14.19 -21.76 11.01
CA LEU A 670 -13.21 -20.92 10.32
C LEU A 670 -11.82 -21.38 10.75
N ARG A 671 -11.19 -22.21 9.92
CA ARG A 671 -9.83 -22.67 10.17
C ARG A 671 -8.90 -21.45 10.16
N SER A 672 -8.13 -21.33 11.20
CA SER A 672 -7.02 -20.37 11.26
C SER A 672 -5.93 -20.85 10.30
N ASP A 673 -6.04 -20.50 9.04
CA ASP A 673 -5.17 -21.00 7.98
C ASP A 673 -3.77 -20.39 8.00
N PHE A 674 -3.53 -19.41 8.90
CA PHE A 674 -2.16 -19.00 9.20
C PHE A 674 -1.38 -20.05 10.01
N ALA A 675 -2.04 -20.95 10.74
CA ALA A 675 -1.38 -22.02 11.51
C ALA A 675 -0.93 -23.21 10.66
N SER A 676 -1.53 -23.45 9.50
CA SER A 676 -1.14 -24.52 8.58
C SER A 676 0.01 -24.13 7.63
N LEU A 677 0.45 -22.87 7.70
CA LEU A 677 1.58 -22.33 6.93
C LEU A 677 2.86 -22.20 7.80
N ALA A 678 2.86 -22.76 9.02
CA ALA A 678 4.03 -22.84 9.88
C ALA A 678 4.99 -23.97 9.44
#